data_b141cbe06d5f211be14813ce094c38af
#
_entry.id   b141cbe06d5f211be14813ce094c38af
#
_cell.length_a   1.000
_cell.length_b   1.000
_cell.length_c   1.000
_cell.angle_alpha   90.00
_cell.angle_beta   90.00
_cell.angle_gamma   90.00
#
_symmetry.space_group_name_H-M   'P 1'
#
loop_
_entity.id
_entity.type
_entity.pdbx_description
1 polymer ?
#
loop_
_entity_poly.entity_id
_entity_poly.type
_entity_poly.pdbx_seq_one_letter_code
_entity_poly.pdbx_strand_id
1 'polypeptide(L)'
;MLGGMGYATTSAAMADDAGQTLEQQAGISMGLHDYNRNTINDGRTVGETSNGTTVDSNVEPASNTTIAKTAGGDSEDLGAPTHRKYIRDNGDGTYWLSLDVTGASRASTEKKHQPADVVLVMDSSGSMAGQRWNTATAAATALAQKLLTSENAALPVDEQVQMSVVDFDTTARNMELGGTYWTTDSDKVSTSFSQMDASSNNGGGTNWEAALKSANGLSSNRAGVAKYIVFVSDGTPSFRNSSMGTYCSGRHDRNPECAYYQKNDVYGTGQAGWDPGDRNFNAAVNVANNRSGAALYAVSTGSEANEQMSKFANTINPKGTFFDGTDEAKLTAAFDSIIEEINRNSTYQDVLIQDTLSGYAVATDSHGGQGALTEMSAQSEDGDDVTNTDPAAKTMQVHYDQTSKKLELSFPQGTKLSQNVTYTVSVLIKPSDEAYQYFIEHSGNYPDTGDHDTDAEGNETSSNKLGFFSNAENEANVLYKVVTDVNGEEQVGDQKSAAYSRPVIQVKVPKLTLVKGVDNTNAGGDSSEYAAKPEYWKLSALKNNGAYGIDNKTPDQVVAADGVVTKKAVGQTMLAPGTYMLSETADESTQYKYFGGFAASDWTCADAEGKAVKVIKTNGTQKVTLSGDAEVTCTVVNTAKPASLTWQKVDEHNRSKYLGGSEWMLQGPGTDGESVKVTDNGAASGDPKQLADMDTTSGNNGEGYLRVDDLKWGEYTLTETKAPANYHLPTGSAATHAVSVLPDAKTNTDVEFVKDAGSITNERITVSALPLTGGMTDRQWLFVGGVVGGLAVLLIGAAGVWNGKKRLV
;
A
#
# COMPACT_ATOMS: atom_id res chain seq x y z
N MET A 1 -9.12 4.01 -53.25
CA MET A 1 -7.80 4.06 -52.62
C MET A 1 -7.96 4.92 -51.41
N LEU A 2 -8.20 4.30 -50.29
CA LEU A 2 -8.34 4.99 -48.98
C LEU A 2 -7.01 4.82 -48.23
N GLY A 3 -6.35 5.93 -47.95
CA GLY A 3 -5.21 5.99 -47.08
C GLY A 3 -5.67 6.26 -45.64
N GLY A 4 -5.40 5.33 -44.76
CA GLY A 4 -5.64 5.52 -43.33
C GLY A 4 -4.57 6.41 -42.71
N MET A 5 -4.98 7.48 -42.07
CA MET A 5 -4.13 8.28 -41.19
C MET A 5 -4.08 7.61 -39.81
N GLY A 6 -2.92 7.10 -39.46
CA GLY A 6 -2.61 6.68 -38.09
C GLY A 6 -2.32 7.92 -37.24
N TYR A 7 -3.07 8.11 -36.19
CA TYR A 7 -2.73 9.08 -35.14
C TYR A 7 -1.64 8.49 -34.25
N ALA A 8 -0.44 9.03 -34.37
CA ALA A 8 0.58 8.83 -33.35
C ALA A 8 0.28 9.77 -32.17
N THR A 9 -0.19 9.23 -31.08
CA THR A 9 -0.26 9.97 -29.82
C THR A 9 1.13 9.95 -29.19
N THR A 10 1.86 11.04 -29.32
CA THR A 10 3.04 11.29 -28.48
C THR A 10 2.55 11.64 -27.08
N SER A 11 2.61 10.71 -26.17
CA SER A 11 2.51 10.99 -24.74
C SER A 11 3.80 11.73 -24.33
N ALA A 12 3.68 12.99 -23.97
CA ALA A 12 4.76 13.73 -23.36
C ALA A 12 5.01 13.14 -21.96
N ALA A 13 6.17 12.54 -21.78
CA ALA A 13 6.63 12.13 -20.47
C ALA A 13 6.80 13.38 -19.60
N MET A 14 6.09 13.45 -18.47
CA MET A 14 6.36 14.44 -17.45
C MET A 14 7.60 13.97 -16.69
N ALA A 15 8.71 14.68 -16.87
CA ALA A 15 9.89 14.54 -16.04
C ALA A 15 9.60 15.21 -14.69
N ASP A 16 9.90 14.50 -13.61
CA ASP A 16 9.99 15.08 -12.28
C ASP A 16 11.28 15.96 -12.21
N ASP A 17 11.31 16.90 -11.26
CA ASP A 17 12.40 17.88 -11.06
C ASP A 17 13.78 17.26 -10.74
N ALA A 18 13.88 15.93 -10.60
CA ALA A 18 15.13 15.22 -10.33
C ALA A 18 15.73 14.56 -11.59
N GLY A 19 15.09 14.62 -12.74
CA GLY A 19 15.63 14.09 -14.00
C GLY A 19 15.70 12.56 -14.09
N GLN A 20 15.02 11.85 -13.20
CA GLN A 20 14.89 10.40 -13.25
C GLN A 20 13.50 10.03 -13.78
N THR A 21 13.45 9.17 -14.79
CA THR A 21 12.18 8.60 -15.26
C THR A 21 11.67 7.59 -14.25
N LEU A 22 10.36 7.43 -14.12
CA LEU A 22 9.72 6.42 -13.27
C LEU A 22 10.23 4.99 -13.54
N GLU A 23 10.72 4.71 -14.73
CA GLU A 23 11.40 3.46 -15.07
C GLU A 23 12.72 3.25 -14.33
N GLN A 24 13.40 4.32 -13.91
CA GLN A 24 14.60 4.19 -13.09
C GLN A 24 14.28 4.00 -11.60
N GLN A 25 13.10 4.42 -11.16
CA GLN A 25 12.59 4.07 -9.82
C GLN A 25 11.91 2.70 -9.79
N ALA A 26 11.34 2.26 -10.93
CA ALA A 26 10.83 0.90 -11.11
C ALA A 26 11.93 -0.14 -11.39
N GLY A 27 13.18 0.26 -11.47
CA GLY A 27 14.37 -0.61 -11.45
C GLY A 27 14.60 -1.30 -10.11
N ILE A 28 13.64 -1.29 -9.23
CA ILE A 28 13.49 -2.25 -8.17
C ILE A 28 13.18 -3.55 -8.88
N SER A 29 14.18 -4.40 -9.00
CA SER A 29 14.01 -5.80 -9.33
C SER A 29 12.79 -6.28 -8.58
N MET A 30 11.74 -6.58 -9.30
CA MET A 30 10.46 -6.97 -8.72
C MET A 30 10.73 -8.18 -7.88
N GLY A 31 10.65 -8.03 -6.60
CA GLY A 31 11.08 -8.97 -5.58
C GLY A 31 10.47 -10.35 -5.65
N LEU A 32 10.40 -10.91 -6.84
CA LEU A 32 10.17 -12.34 -7.04
C LEU A 32 11.29 -13.18 -6.41
N HIS A 33 12.46 -12.57 -6.18
CA HIS A 33 13.59 -13.19 -5.52
C HIS A 33 13.57 -13.11 -3.99
N ASP A 34 12.68 -12.27 -3.43
CA ASP A 34 12.59 -12.10 -1.97
C ASP A 34 11.66 -13.14 -1.31
N TYR A 35 11.30 -14.16 -2.03
CA TYR A 35 10.41 -15.20 -1.55
C TYR A 35 11.15 -16.18 -0.63
N ASN A 36 10.69 -16.30 0.62
CA ASN A 36 11.27 -17.23 1.58
C ASN A 36 10.64 -18.62 1.46
N ARG A 37 11.35 -19.54 0.85
CA ARG A 37 10.92 -20.93 0.67
C ARG A 37 10.81 -21.73 1.94
N ASN A 38 11.50 -21.31 3.02
CA ASN A 38 11.41 -21.99 4.29
C ASN A 38 10.02 -21.82 4.96
N THR A 39 9.22 -20.88 4.44
CA THR A 39 7.82 -20.68 4.85
C THR A 39 6.83 -21.27 3.86
N ILE A 40 7.30 -22.04 2.86
CA ILE A 40 6.42 -22.74 1.94
C ILE A 40 5.51 -23.65 2.76
N ASN A 41 4.25 -23.44 2.54
CA ASN A 41 3.23 -24.22 3.16
C ASN A 41 3.31 -25.66 2.66
N ASP A 42 3.16 -26.59 3.56
CA ASP A 42 3.09 -28.04 3.37
C ASP A 42 1.79 -28.50 2.71
N GLY A 43 1.21 -27.74 1.80
CA GLY A 43 -0.02 -28.09 1.10
C GLY A 43 -1.28 -27.76 1.89
N ARG A 44 -1.24 -26.77 2.77
CA ARG A 44 -2.46 -26.29 3.42
C ARG A 44 -3.47 -25.82 2.38
N THR A 45 -4.62 -26.44 2.41
CA THR A 45 -5.78 -25.91 1.70
C THR A 45 -6.30 -24.68 2.44
N VAL A 46 -6.66 -23.69 1.68
CA VAL A 46 -7.19 -22.41 2.14
C VAL A 46 -8.47 -22.61 2.94
N GLY A 47 -8.62 -21.90 4.04
CA GLY A 47 -9.85 -21.91 4.80
C GLY A 47 -9.72 -21.63 6.29
N GLU A 48 -8.49 -21.46 6.79
CA GLU A 48 -8.35 -20.99 8.17
C GLU A 48 -8.33 -19.47 8.19
N THR A 49 -9.48 -18.86 8.39
CA THR A 49 -9.57 -17.44 8.69
C THR A 49 -9.25 -17.21 10.16
N SER A 50 -8.42 -16.21 10.45
CA SER A 50 -8.04 -15.81 11.82
C SER A 50 -9.21 -15.33 12.70
N ASN A 51 -10.42 -15.28 12.20
CA ASN A 51 -11.58 -14.66 12.86
C ASN A 51 -12.54 -15.63 13.54
N GLY A 52 -12.11 -16.78 14.05
CA GLY A 52 -12.95 -17.58 14.95
C GLY A 52 -14.41 -17.86 14.50
N THR A 53 -14.75 -17.55 13.27
CA THR A 53 -15.98 -17.99 12.65
C THR A 53 -15.82 -19.46 12.37
N THR A 54 -16.55 -20.29 13.06
CA THR A 54 -16.68 -21.71 12.82
C THR A 54 -16.95 -21.92 11.34
N VAL A 55 -15.91 -22.26 10.59
CA VAL A 55 -16.07 -22.83 9.27
C VAL A 55 -16.76 -24.18 9.49
N ASP A 56 -17.77 -24.40 8.71
CA ASP A 56 -18.57 -25.62 8.74
C ASP A 56 -17.64 -26.85 8.82
N SER A 57 -17.76 -27.62 9.89
CA SER A 57 -16.88 -28.71 10.28
C SER A 57 -16.94 -29.94 9.34
N ASN A 58 -17.39 -29.75 8.11
CA ASN A 58 -17.53 -30.80 7.08
C ASN A 58 -16.49 -30.73 5.97
N VAL A 59 -15.54 -29.81 6.00
CA VAL A 59 -14.34 -29.91 5.17
C VAL A 59 -13.26 -30.56 6.04
N GLU A 60 -13.17 -31.85 5.99
CA GLU A 60 -12.04 -32.56 6.55
C GLU A 60 -10.77 -31.98 5.94
N PRO A 61 -9.76 -31.59 6.76
CA PRO A 61 -8.42 -31.35 6.22
C PRO A 61 -8.04 -32.63 5.47
N ALA A 62 -7.43 -32.46 4.30
CA ALA A 62 -6.89 -33.60 3.56
C ALA A 62 -6.00 -34.38 4.53
N SER A 63 -6.59 -35.37 5.16
CA SER A 63 -5.88 -36.23 6.09
C SER A 63 -4.84 -36.94 5.25
N ASN A 64 -3.58 -36.88 5.66
CA ASN A 64 -2.62 -37.91 5.30
C ASN A 64 -3.19 -39.22 5.80
N THR A 65 -4.08 -39.77 4.99
CA THR A 65 -4.74 -41.03 5.32
C THR A 65 -3.69 -42.10 5.31
N THR A 66 -3.50 -42.70 6.46
CA THR A 66 -2.78 -43.95 6.60
C THR A 66 -3.40 -44.96 5.66
N ILE A 67 -2.67 -45.38 4.61
CA ILE A 67 -3.11 -46.51 3.84
C ILE A 67 -2.81 -47.75 4.65
N ALA A 68 -3.83 -48.32 5.25
CA ALA A 68 -3.87 -49.74 5.46
C ALA A 68 -4.28 -50.38 4.13
N LYS A 69 -3.31 -50.63 3.21
CA LYS A 69 -3.62 -51.28 1.96
C LYS A 69 -3.92 -52.72 2.22
N THR A 70 -5.20 -53.07 2.28
CA THR A 70 -5.66 -54.42 1.91
C THR A 70 -5.41 -54.56 0.40
N ALA A 71 -4.80 -55.63 -0.02
CA ALA A 71 -4.52 -55.93 -1.44
C ALA A 71 -5.80 -55.69 -2.26
N GLY A 72 -5.77 -54.67 -3.17
CA GLY A 72 -6.86 -54.31 -4.06
C GLY A 72 -7.62 -53.05 -3.67
N GLY A 73 -7.00 -51.90 -3.68
CA GLY A 73 -7.70 -50.65 -3.51
C GLY A 73 -6.84 -49.43 -3.87
N ASP A 74 -7.47 -48.44 -4.37
CA ASP A 74 -7.10 -47.20 -4.98
C ASP A 74 -5.76 -46.61 -4.56
N SER A 75 -5.00 -46.19 -5.55
CA SER A 75 -3.74 -45.47 -5.41
C SER A 75 -3.98 -44.16 -4.64
N GLU A 76 -3.31 -43.91 -3.53
CA GLU A 76 -3.23 -42.61 -2.95
C GLU A 76 -2.54 -41.66 -3.93
N ASP A 77 -3.28 -40.68 -4.26
CA ASP A 77 -2.95 -39.62 -5.19
C ASP A 77 -2.06 -38.59 -4.48
N LEU A 78 -1.14 -38.00 -5.23
CA LEU A 78 -0.41 -36.83 -4.77
C LEU A 78 -1.42 -35.75 -4.38
N GLY A 79 -1.30 -35.15 -3.18
CA GLY A 79 -2.16 -34.06 -2.73
C GLY A 79 -2.12 -32.84 -3.63
N ALA A 80 -2.70 -31.73 -3.19
CA ALA A 80 -2.55 -30.47 -3.90
C ALA A 80 -1.07 -30.06 -4.00
N PRO A 81 -0.65 -29.43 -5.11
CA PRO A 81 0.70 -28.89 -5.20
C PRO A 81 0.91 -27.85 -4.09
N THR A 82 2.13 -27.73 -3.62
CA THR A 82 2.50 -26.61 -2.79
C THR A 82 2.23 -25.33 -3.55
N HIS A 83 1.45 -24.43 -2.98
CA HIS A 83 1.03 -23.18 -3.63
C HIS A 83 0.84 -22.10 -2.59
N ARG A 84 1.10 -20.86 -2.97
CA ARG A 84 1.00 -19.71 -2.10
C ARG A 84 0.56 -18.49 -2.88
N LYS A 85 -0.24 -17.62 -2.26
CA LYS A 85 -0.58 -16.30 -2.76
C LYS A 85 -0.18 -15.26 -1.74
N TYR A 86 0.58 -14.27 -2.17
CA TYR A 86 1.14 -13.26 -1.30
C TYR A 86 1.20 -11.90 -1.99
N ILE A 87 1.39 -10.86 -1.18
CA ILE A 87 1.39 -9.50 -1.67
C ILE A 87 2.58 -8.71 -1.12
N ARG A 88 3.06 -7.76 -1.91
CA ARG A 88 4.10 -6.81 -1.56
C ARG A 88 3.62 -5.39 -1.77
N ASP A 89 3.60 -4.57 -0.73
CA ASP A 89 3.37 -3.12 -0.83
C ASP A 89 4.64 -2.43 -1.35
N ASN A 90 4.54 -1.72 -2.47
CA ASN A 90 5.64 -0.96 -3.05
C ASN A 90 5.87 0.40 -2.35
N GLY A 91 5.01 0.78 -1.40
CA GLY A 91 5.10 2.03 -0.67
C GLY A 91 4.46 3.23 -1.38
N ASP A 92 4.21 3.15 -2.67
CA ASP A 92 3.63 4.20 -3.53
C ASP A 92 2.11 4.08 -3.74
N GLY A 93 1.47 3.12 -3.07
CA GLY A 93 0.04 2.80 -3.20
C GLY A 93 -0.24 1.74 -4.26
N THR A 94 0.79 1.13 -4.84
CA THR A 94 0.69 -0.06 -5.67
C THR A 94 1.21 -1.29 -4.94
N TYR A 95 0.79 -2.46 -5.41
CA TYR A 95 1.12 -3.74 -4.80
C TYR A 95 1.46 -4.77 -5.89
N TRP A 96 2.49 -5.57 -5.65
CA TRP A 96 2.70 -6.79 -6.41
C TRP A 96 1.92 -7.94 -5.78
N LEU A 97 0.97 -8.48 -6.51
CA LEU A 97 0.21 -9.66 -6.15
C LEU A 97 0.81 -10.85 -6.88
N SER A 98 1.29 -11.84 -6.14
CA SER A 98 1.99 -13.01 -6.67
C SER A 98 1.27 -14.29 -6.26
N LEU A 99 1.20 -15.23 -7.20
CA LEU A 99 0.69 -16.58 -6.99
C LEU A 99 1.73 -17.56 -7.50
N ASP A 100 2.04 -18.56 -6.72
CA ASP A 100 2.98 -19.61 -7.09
C ASP A 100 2.38 -21.02 -7.01
N VAL A 101 3.06 -21.94 -7.67
CA VAL A 101 2.84 -23.37 -7.59
C VAL A 101 4.17 -24.10 -7.71
N THR A 102 4.42 -25.07 -6.85
CA THR A 102 5.67 -25.85 -6.87
C THR A 102 5.41 -27.25 -7.40
N GLY A 103 6.25 -27.70 -8.31
CA GLY A 103 6.25 -29.07 -8.79
C GLY A 103 6.52 -30.09 -7.67
N ALA A 104 6.00 -31.28 -7.79
CA ALA A 104 6.12 -32.31 -6.76
C ALA A 104 7.58 -32.62 -6.45
N SER A 105 7.90 -32.84 -5.18
CA SER A 105 9.25 -33.22 -4.74
C SER A 105 9.75 -34.57 -5.29
N ARG A 106 8.84 -35.36 -5.85
CA ARG A 106 9.12 -36.68 -6.48
C ARG A 106 8.79 -36.69 -7.98
N ALA A 107 8.71 -35.51 -8.63
CA ALA A 107 8.44 -35.41 -10.05
C ALA A 107 9.70 -35.69 -10.86
N SER A 108 9.60 -36.51 -11.94
CA SER A 108 10.61 -36.59 -12.97
C SER A 108 9.95 -36.30 -14.32
N THR A 109 10.53 -35.42 -15.10
CA THR A 109 10.09 -35.12 -16.45
C THR A 109 10.65 -36.09 -17.50
N GLU A 110 11.59 -36.95 -17.10
CA GLU A 110 12.21 -37.97 -17.94
C GLU A 110 11.90 -39.38 -17.42
N LYS A 111 11.74 -40.34 -18.36
CA LYS A 111 11.52 -41.78 -18.07
C LYS A 111 12.76 -42.43 -17.47
N LYS A 112 13.24 -42.02 -16.32
CA LYS A 112 14.37 -42.63 -15.63
C LYS A 112 13.92 -43.11 -14.24
N HIS A 113 14.60 -44.16 -13.76
CA HIS A 113 14.46 -44.56 -12.34
C HIS A 113 14.64 -43.34 -11.45
N GLN A 114 13.75 -43.19 -10.46
CA GLN A 114 13.93 -42.17 -9.46
C GLN A 114 15.16 -42.48 -8.61
N PRO A 115 16.10 -41.53 -8.46
CA PRO A 115 17.20 -41.72 -7.51
C PRO A 115 16.62 -41.86 -6.11
N ALA A 116 17.10 -42.85 -5.37
CA ALA A 116 16.61 -43.08 -4.02
C ALA A 116 17.73 -43.57 -3.10
N ASP A 117 17.68 -43.12 -1.86
CA ASP A 117 18.48 -43.61 -0.74
C ASP A 117 17.63 -44.50 0.16
N VAL A 118 17.77 -45.81 0.03
CA VAL A 118 16.98 -46.78 0.80
C VAL A 118 17.79 -47.27 1.99
N VAL A 119 17.33 -47.03 3.23
CA VAL A 119 17.91 -47.58 4.46
C VAL A 119 17.04 -48.73 4.91
N LEU A 120 17.55 -49.94 4.76
CA LEU A 120 16.92 -51.16 5.27
C LEU A 120 17.34 -51.35 6.74
N VAL A 121 16.39 -51.31 7.63
CA VAL A 121 16.60 -51.46 9.10
C VAL A 121 16.08 -52.82 9.52
N MET A 122 16.98 -53.72 9.88
CA MET A 122 16.64 -55.13 10.15
C MET A 122 16.76 -55.44 11.63
N ASP A 123 15.65 -55.94 12.20
CA ASP A 123 15.62 -56.46 13.54
C ASP A 123 16.34 -57.82 13.58
N SER A 124 17.40 -57.95 14.38
CA SER A 124 18.13 -59.19 14.66
C SER A 124 17.94 -59.65 16.11
N SER A 125 16.95 -59.13 16.80
CA SER A 125 16.63 -59.54 18.16
C SER A 125 16.31 -61.03 18.24
N GLY A 126 16.38 -61.59 19.47
CA GLY A 126 16.22 -63.03 19.67
C GLY A 126 14.86 -63.61 19.27
N SER A 127 13.82 -62.77 19.16
CA SER A 127 12.50 -63.19 18.66
C SER A 127 12.47 -63.45 17.14
N MET A 128 13.40 -62.85 16.40
CA MET A 128 13.54 -63.07 14.95
C MET A 128 14.15 -64.47 14.61
N ALA A 129 14.68 -65.15 15.57
CA ALA A 129 15.39 -66.43 15.33
C ALA A 129 14.61 -67.45 14.50
N GLY A 130 15.31 -68.19 13.63
CA GLY A 130 14.76 -69.29 12.83
C GLY A 130 14.00 -68.82 11.60
N GLN A 131 12.77 -69.30 11.42
CA GLN A 131 12.00 -69.07 10.18
C GLN A 131 11.72 -67.58 9.91
N ARG A 132 11.43 -66.79 10.92
CA ARG A 132 11.20 -65.35 10.76
C ARG A 132 12.41 -64.65 10.14
N TRP A 133 13.60 -64.93 10.65
CA TRP A 133 14.84 -64.39 10.12
C TRP A 133 15.09 -64.83 8.67
N ASN A 134 14.91 -66.13 8.41
CA ASN A 134 15.10 -66.63 7.05
C ASN A 134 14.14 -65.97 6.06
N THR A 135 12.87 -65.82 6.44
CA THR A 135 11.86 -65.20 5.59
C THR A 135 12.14 -63.69 5.40
N ALA A 136 12.49 -62.97 6.45
CA ALA A 136 12.80 -61.54 6.39
C ALA A 136 14.05 -61.28 5.51
N THR A 137 15.12 -62.04 5.68
CA THR A 137 16.33 -61.87 4.89
C THR A 137 16.17 -62.30 3.43
N ALA A 138 15.33 -63.32 3.16
CA ALA A 138 15.02 -63.71 1.77
C ALA A 138 14.23 -62.63 1.05
N ALA A 139 13.22 -62.04 1.70
CA ALA A 139 12.43 -60.98 1.17
C ALA A 139 13.25 -59.67 1.00
N ALA A 140 14.10 -59.34 1.98
CA ALA A 140 15.02 -58.19 1.90
C ALA A 140 16.08 -58.35 0.77
N THR A 141 16.53 -59.57 0.53
CA THR A 141 17.40 -59.87 -0.59
C THR A 141 16.66 -59.63 -1.92
N ALA A 142 15.42 -60.10 -2.03
CA ALA A 142 14.60 -59.87 -3.23
C ALA A 142 14.34 -58.36 -3.46
N LEU A 143 14.07 -57.61 -2.40
CA LEU A 143 13.98 -56.13 -2.46
C LEU A 143 15.25 -55.52 -3.03
N ALA A 144 16.41 -55.89 -2.50
CA ALA A 144 17.70 -55.40 -2.96
C ALA A 144 17.95 -55.77 -4.44
N GLN A 145 17.66 -57.01 -4.86
CA GLN A 145 17.82 -57.45 -6.24
C GLN A 145 16.92 -56.71 -7.23
N LYS A 146 15.71 -56.39 -6.84
CA LYS A 146 14.77 -55.62 -7.69
C LYS A 146 15.15 -54.17 -7.80
N LEU A 147 15.73 -53.55 -6.78
CA LEU A 147 16.12 -52.15 -6.76
C LEU A 147 17.54 -51.88 -7.29
N LEU A 148 18.49 -52.74 -6.96
CA LEU A 148 19.90 -52.59 -7.28
C LEU A 148 20.28 -53.46 -8.48
N THR A 149 19.69 -53.17 -9.63
CA THR A 149 19.97 -53.83 -10.91
C THR A 149 21.28 -53.39 -11.53
N SER A 150 21.77 -54.14 -12.54
CA SER A 150 22.95 -53.76 -13.33
C SER A 150 22.75 -52.44 -14.06
N GLU A 151 21.53 -52.18 -14.51
CA GLU A 151 21.13 -50.94 -15.16
C GLU A 151 21.20 -49.76 -14.14
N ASN A 152 20.69 -49.93 -12.93
CA ASN A 152 20.82 -48.95 -11.87
C ASN A 152 22.29 -48.65 -11.54
N ALA A 153 23.12 -49.66 -11.43
CA ALA A 153 24.54 -49.49 -11.14
C ALA A 153 25.33 -48.78 -12.26
N ALA A 154 24.82 -48.75 -13.50
CA ALA A 154 25.40 -48.06 -14.63
C ALA A 154 25.02 -46.58 -14.76
N LEU A 155 24.06 -46.11 -13.96
CA LEU A 155 23.63 -44.73 -13.95
C LEU A 155 24.66 -43.80 -13.28
N PRO A 156 24.67 -42.49 -13.55
CA PRO A 156 25.35 -41.49 -12.73
C PRO A 156 25.00 -41.62 -11.24
N VAL A 157 25.94 -41.30 -10.35
CA VAL A 157 25.78 -41.53 -8.92
C VAL A 157 24.55 -40.82 -8.33
N ASP A 158 24.23 -39.65 -8.86
CA ASP A 158 23.09 -38.80 -8.46
C ASP A 158 21.74 -39.34 -9.02
N GLU A 159 21.78 -40.25 -9.99
CA GLU A 159 20.60 -40.87 -10.58
C GLU A 159 20.34 -42.31 -10.07
N GLN A 160 21.21 -42.86 -9.23
CA GLN A 160 21.12 -44.25 -8.78
C GLN A 160 20.14 -44.44 -7.60
N VAL A 161 19.54 -45.63 -7.49
CA VAL A 161 19.05 -46.14 -6.22
C VAL A 161 20.25 -46.74 -5.46
N GLN A 162 20.46 -46.35 -4.24
CA GLN A 162 21.48 -46.90 -3.36
C GLN A 162 20.84 -47.46 -2.10
N MET A 163 21.37 -48.52 -1.53
CA MET A 163 20.92 -49.10 -0.27
C MET A 163 21.98 -49.06 0.79
N SER A 164 21.54 -48.88 2.02
CA SER A 164 22.29 -49.05 3.25
C SER A 164 21.55 -49.98 4.18
N VAL A 165 22.23 -50.61 5.09
CA VAL A 165 21.65 -51.59 6.01
C VAL A 165 22.02 -51.25 7.46
N VAL A 166 21.00 -51.23 8.30
CA VAL A 166 21.15 -51.10 9.76
C VAL A 166 20.71 -52.41 10.41
N ASP A 167 21.60 -52.99 11.18
CA ASP A 167 21.35 -54.13 12.08
C ASP A 167 20.97 -53.60 13.45
N PHE A 168 19.92 -54.08 14.06
CA PHE A 168 19.60 -53.74 15.41
C PHE A 168 19.02 -54.86 16.24
N ASP A 169 19.40 -54.83 17.52
CA ASP A 169 18.89 -55.62 18.61
C ASP A 169 18.67 -54.73 19.85
N THR A 170 19.35 -54.99 20.97
CA THR A 170 19.48 -54.07 22.11
C THR A 170 20.21 -52.77 21.76
N THR A 171 21.06 -52.83 20.75
CA THR A 171 21.84 -51.72 20.15
C THR A 171 21.60 -51.69 18.65
N ALA A 172 22.21 -50.70 17.98
CA ALA A 172 22.16 -50.66 16.52
C ALA A 172 23.53 -50.35 15.94
N ARG A 173 23.78 -50.84 14.73
CA ARG A 173 24.98 -50.59 13.96
C ARG A 173 24.71 -50.44 12.47
N ASN A 174 25.42 -49.57 11.82
CA ASN A 174 25.42 -49.49 10.37
C ASN A 174 26.31 -50.60 9.81
N MET A 175 25.80 -51.33 8.81
CA MET A 175 26.55 -52.43 8.22
C MET A 175 27.51 -51.91 7.14
N GLU A 176 28.75 -52.36 7.15
CA GLU A 176 29.69 -52.10 6.07
C GLU A 176 29.40 -52.98 4.87
N LEU A 177 29.15 -52.35 3.71
CA LEU A 177 28.79 -53.01 2.47
C LEU A 177 29.97 -52.94 1.47
N GLY A 178 31.06 -53.63 1.87
CA GLY A 178 32.30 -53.63 1.07
C GLY A 178 33.15 -52.39 1.23
N GLY A 179 33.25 -51.86 2.47
CA GLY A 179 34.08 -50.69 2.84
C GLY A 179 33.36 -49.34 2.75
N THR A 180 32.07 -49.36 2.45
CA THR A 180 31.16 -48.20 2.45
C THR A 180 29.86 -48.53 3.15
N TYR A 181 29.06 -47.56 3.54
CA TYR A 181 27.73 -47.75 4.09
C TYR A 181 26.63 -47.76 3.02
N TRP A 182 26.93 -47.35 1.79
CA TRP A 182 25.99 -47.30 0.69
C TRP A 182 26.46 -48.17 -0.48
N THR A 183 25.55 -48.84 -1.13
CA THR A 183 25.89 -49.70 -2.28
C THR A 183 24.79 -49.74 -3.33
N THR A 184 25.18 -49.99 -4.59
CA THR A 184 24.29 -50.34 -5.69
C THR A 184 24.35 -51.84 -6.01
N ASP A 185 25.02 -52.64 -5.18
CA ASP A 185 25.25 -54.07 -5.34
C ASP A 185 24.40 -54.87 -4.36
N SER A 186 23.42 -55.59 -4.87
CA SER A 186 22.50 -56.41 -4.10
C SER A 186 23.17 -57.58 -3.36
N ASP A 187 24.30 -58.09 -3.86
CA ASP A 187 25.02 -59.19 -3.23
C ASP A 187 25.71 -58.71 -1.94
N LYS A 188 26.12 -57.45 -1.88
CA LYS A 188 26.66 -56.87 -0.65
C LYS A 188 25.61 -56.71 0.44
N VAL A 189 24.37 -56.31 0.03
CA VAL A 189 23.25 -56.26 0.92
C VAL A 189 22.93 -57.65 1.49
N SER A 190 22.76 -58.62 0.66
CA SER A 190 22.45 -60.01 1.07
C SER A 190 23.56 -60.62 1.92
N THR A 191 24.84 -60.37 1.59
CA THR A 191 26.00 -60.85 2.37
C THR A 191 26.03 -60.22 3.79
N SER A 192 25.56 -58.99 3.93
CA SER A 192 25.53 -58.33 5.27
C SER A 192 24.65 -59.04 6.26
N PHE A 193 23.58 -59.72 5.85
CA PHE A 193 22.71 -60.49 6.72
C PHE A 193 23.40 -61.69 7.40
N SER A 194 24.43 -62.25 6.79
CA SER A 194 25.22 -63.30 7.40
C SER A 194 26.12 -62.85 8.56
N GLN A 195 26.31 -61.49 8.69
CA GLN A 195 27.08 -60.88 9.76
C GLN A 195 26.20 -60.43 10.93
N MET A 196 24.91 -60.65 10.84
CA MET A 196 23.94 -60.34 11.89
C MET A 196 23.62 -61.61 12.69
N ASP A 197 23.43 -61.47 14.00
CA ASP A 197 23.17 -62.61 14.89
C ASP A 197 21.75 -62.58 15.40
N ALA A 198 20.84 -63.19 14.68
CA ALA A 198 19.45 -63.36 15.08
C ALA A 198 19.23 -64.69 15.83
N SER A 199 20.18 -65.13 16.64
CA SER A 199 20.03 -66.39 17.40
C SER A 199 19.26 -66.15 18.69
N SER A 200 18.44 -67.11 19.07
CA SER A 200 17.69 -67.08 20.34
C SER A 200 18.57 -67.09 21.59
N ASN A 201 19.84 -67.42 21.44
CA ASN A 201 20.80 -67.50 22.57
C ASN A 201 21.63 -66.23 22.76
N ASN A 202 21.89 -65.49 21.69
CA ASN A 202 22.69 -64.28 21.67
C ASN A 202 21.95 -63.04 21.18
N GLY A 203 20.77 -63.22 20.56
CA GLY A 203 19.94 -62.11 20.13
C GLY A 203 19.48 -61.24 21.32
N GLY A 204 19.76 -59.98 21.27
CA GLY A 204 19.34 -59.01 22.28
C GLY A 204 17.83 -58.76 22.30
N GLY A 205 17.43 -57.72 23.00
CA GLY A 205 16.05 -57.21 22.90
C GLY A 205 15.89 -56.25 21.72
N THR A 206 14.76 -55.56 21.69
CA THR A 206 14.33 -54.76 20.57
C THR A 206 14.42 -53.27 20.90
N ASN A 207 15.35 -52.54 20.29
CA ASN A 207 15.58 -51.12 20.52
C ASN A 207 15.32 -50.28 19.26
N TRP A 208 14.07 -49.88 19.07
CA TRP A 208 13.65 -49.08 17.93
C TRP A 208 14.28 -47.69 17.91
N GLU A 209 14.54 -47.07 19.10
CA GLU A 209 15.19 -45.77 19.18
C GLU A 209 16.60 -45.81 18.58
N ALA A 210 17.41 -46.82 18.98
CA ALA A 210 18.76 -46.97 18.44
C ALA A 210 18.77 -47.21 16.94
N ALA A 211 17.88 -48.11 16.46
CA ALA A 211 17.69 -48.43 15.05
C ALA A 211 17.41 -47.20 14.19
N LEU A 212 16.39 -46.41 14.59
CA LEU A 212 15.97 -45.22 13.88
C LEU A 212 17.00 -44.08 13.95
N LYS A 213 17.68 -43.93 15.11
CA LYS A 213 18.77 -42.95 15.24
C LYS A 213 19.92 -43.29 14.30
N SER A 214 20.26 -44.58 14.15
CA SER A 214 21.27 -45.08 13.23
C SER A 214 20.84 -44.79 11.78
N ALA A 215 19.61 -45.13 11.43
CA ALA A 215 19.05 -44.86 10.10
C ALA A 215 19.00 -43.35 9.75
N ASN A 216 18.59 -42.50 10.70
CA ASN A 216 18.58 -41.07 10.49
C ASN A 216 19.98 -40.48 10.24
N GLY A 217 21.00 -41.04 10.91
CA GLY A 217 22.39 -40.61 10.78
C GLY A 217 23.07 -41.03 9.48
N LEU A 218 22.50 -41.95 8.71
CA LEU A 218 23.06 -42.34 7.41
C LEU A 218 22.74 -41.30 6.35
N SER A 219 23.76 -40.75 5.70
CA SER A 219 23.65 -39.84 4.56
C SER A 219 24.50 -40.34 3.40
N SER A 220 23.94 -40.31 2.21
CA SER A 220 24.66 -40.57 0.97
C SER A 220 25.44 -39.34 0.46
N ASN A 221 25.16 -38.15 1.05
CA ASN A 221 25.65 -36.85 0.60
C ASN A 221 25.17 -36.47 -0.82
N ARG A 222 24.04 -37.02 -1.26
CA ARG A 222 23.40 -36.70 -2.55
C ARG A 222 22.28 -35.68 -2.30
N ALA A 223 22.45 -34.48 -2.83
CA ALA A 223 21.44 -33.42 -2.68
C ALA A 223 20.19 -33.76 -3.51
N GLY A 224 19.01 -33.49 -2.96
CA GLY A 224 17.72 -33.68 -3.65
C GLY A 224 17.28 -35.13 -3.84
N VAL A 225 18.04 -36.13 -3.38
CA VAL A 225 17.66 -37.54 -3.47
C VAL A 225 16.74 -37.94 -2.32
N ALA A 226 15.58 -38.52 -2.64
CA ALA A 226 14.62 -38.97 -1.67
C ALA A 226 15.16 -40.12 -0.80
N LYS A 227 14.98 -40.03 0.52
CA LYS A 227 15.40 -41.06 1.48
C LYS A 227 14.20 -41.86 1.96
N TYR A 228 14.36 -43.18 1.94
CA TYR A 228 13.37 -44.18 2.37
C TYR A 228 13.93 -45.02 3.50
N ILE A 229 13.17 -45.21 4.57
CA ILE A 229 13.53 -46.04 5.68
C ILE A 229 12.55 -47.22 5.69
N VAL A 230 13.05 -48.42 5.39
CA VAL A 230 12.29 -49.70 5.48
C VAL A 230 12.63 -50.33 6.80
N PHE A 231 11.72 -50.20 7.77
CA PHE A 231 11.91 -50.62 9.17
C PHE A 231 11.19 -51.96 9.43
N VAL A 232 11.96 -53.01 9.58
CA VAL A 232 11.50 -54.41 9.69
C VAL A 232 11.70 -54.90 11.13
N SER A 233 10.64 -55.31 11.81
CA SER A 233 10.70 -55.86 13.16
C SER A 233 9.57 -56.87 13.43
N ASP A 234 9.80 -57.87 14.29
CA ASP A 234 8.79 -58.86 14.73
C ASP A 234 8.30 -58.61 16.15
N GLY A 235 8.88 -57.60 16.84
CA GLY A 235 8.65 -57.37 18.25
C GLY A 235 8.25 -55.94 18.58
N THR A 236 7.77 -55.77 19.79
CA THR A 236 7.54 -54.47 20.39
C THR A 236 8.84 -53.92 21.02
N PRO A 237 9.03 -52.57 21.07
CA PRO A 237 10.27 -52.03 21.62
C PRO A 237 10.42 -52.34 23.11
N SER A 238 11.48 -53.08 23.47
CA SER A 238 11.78 -53.49 24.83
C SER A 238 12.91 -52.70 25.47
N PHE A 239 13.65 -51.93 24.63
CA PHE A 239 14.77 -51.08 25.03
C PHE A 239 14.71 -49.69 24.35
N ARG A 240 15.43 -48.75 24.98
CA ARG A 240 15.69 -47.40 24.44
C ARG A 240 17.06 -46.87 24.92
N ASN A 241 17.57 -45.81 24.32
CA ASN A 241 18.79 -45.10 24.75
C ASN A 241 18.47 -43.84 25.54
N SER A 242 17.29 -43.27 25.40
CA SER A 242 16.91 -42.06 26.10
C SER A 242 16.68 -42.31 27.57
N SER A 243 17.40 -41.60 28.42
CA SER A 243 17.18 -41.60 29.87
C SER A 243 15.88 -40.86 30.22
N MET A 244 14.98 -41.49 30.93
CA MET A 244 13.72 -40.90 31.40
C MET A 244 13.67 -40.92 32.93
N GLY A 245 14.56 -40.22 33.64
CA GLY A 245 14.47 -39.99 35.08
C GLY A 245 15.23 -40.98 35.93
N THR A 246 14.82 -41.21 37.16
CA THR A 246 15.52 -41.72 38.31
C THR A 246 16.23 -43.08 38.13
N TYR A 247 17.51 -43.10 38.47
CA TYR A 247 18.30 -44.33 38.60
C TYR A 247 17.79 -45.22 39.73
N CYS A 248 17.47 -46.46 39.46
CA CYS A 248 17.09 -47.46 40.44
C CYS A 248 18.23 -48.47 40.66
N SER A 249 18.82 -48.45 41.83
CA SER A 249 19.77 -49.48 42.24
C SER A 249 19.02 -50.62 42.87
N GLY A 250 18.90 -51.77 42.18
CA GLY A 250 18.32 -52.97 42.78
C GLY A 250 17.86 -54.00 41.75
N ARG A 251 17.87 -55.25 42.18
CA ARG A 251 17.42 -56.44 41.43
C ARG A 251 15.90 -56.45 41.40
N HIS A 252 15.31 -56.45 40.21
CA HIS A 252 13.87 -56.63 39.96
C HIS A 252 12.95 -55.68 40.72
N ASP A 253 13.14 -54.41 40.56
CA ASP A 253 12.15 -53.52 41.11
C ASP A 253 10.89 -53.53 40.22
N ARG A 254 9.74 -53.70 40.84
CA ARG A 254 8.43 -53.64 40.20
C ARG A 254 8.00 -52.20 39.88
N ASN A 255 8.91 -51.23 40.10
CA ASN A 255 8.66 -49.86 39.78
C ASN A 255 8.80 -49.66 38.27
N PRO A 256 7.75 -49.28 37.56
CA PRO A 256 7.80 -49.04 36.13
C PRO A 256 8.74 -47.89 35.74
N GLU A 257 9.22 -47.10 36.69
CA GLU A 257 10.17 -45.99 36.47
C GLU A 257 11.63 -46.46 36.45
N CYS A 258 11.91 -47.71 36.85
CA CYS A 258 13.25 -48.23 36.89
C CYS A 258 13.64 -48.95 35.62
N ALA A 259 14.77 -48.56 35.02
CA ALA A 259 15.36 -49.35 33.94
C ALA A 259 15.83 -50.71 34.45
N TYR A 260 15.40 -51.80 33.86
CA TYR A 260 15.78 -53.15 34.24
C TYR A 260 17.21 -53.48 33.87
N TYR A 261 17.74 -52.83 32.83
CA TYR A 261 19.07 -53.07 32.33
C TYR A 261 19.75 -51.76 31.93
N GLN A 262 20.89 -51.49 32.55
CA GLN A 262 21.74 -50.38 32.19
C GLN A 262 23.13 -50.91 31.83
N LYS A 263 23.41 -51.05 30.55
CA LYS A 263 24.72 -51.30 30.00
C LYS A 263 24.90 -50.47 28.77
N ASN A 264 25.93 -49.66 28.68
CA ASN A 264 26.20 -48.78 27.53
C ASN A 264 25.03 -47.80 27.19
N ASP A 265 24.45 -47.15 28.20
CA ASP A 265 23.33 -46.18 28.02
C ASP A 265 22.05 -46.79 27.38
N VAL A 266 21.75 -48.01 27.68
CA VAL A 266 20.52 -48.67 27.24
C VAL A 266 19.59 -48.89 28.43
N TYR A 267 18.33 -48.50 28.30
CA TYR A 267 17.29 -48.57 29.33
C TYR A 267 16.11 -49.41 28.81
N GLY A 268 15.43 -50.10 29.67
CA GLY A 268 14.24 -50.87 29.31
C GLY A 268 14.14 -52.19 30.11
N THR A 269 13.10 -52.95 29.85
CA THR A 269 12.79 -54.23 30.60
C THR A 269 13.39 -55.44 29.91
N GLY A 270 13.71 -55.35 28.63
CA GLY A 270 14.12 -56.50 27.82
C GLY A 270 12.99 -57.52 27.55
N GLN A 271 11.75 -57.23 27.99
CA GLN A 271 10.60 -58.12 27.81
C GLN A 271 9.68 -57.55 26.74
N ALA A 272 9.41 -58.38 25.73
CA ALA A 272 8.45 -58.05 24.68
C ALA A 272 7.06 -57.77 25.29
N GLY A 273 6.38 -56.76 24.81
CA GLY A 273 5.04 -56.40 25.27
C GLY A 273 4.97 -55.74 26.66
N TRP A 274 6.10 -55.45 27.30
CA TRP A 274 6.13 -54.75 28.56
C TRP A 274 6.94 -53.46 28.50
N ASP A 275 6.26 -52.40 28.10
CA ASP A 275 6.77 -51.01 28.03
C ASP A 275 5.90 -50.08 28.91
N PRO A 276 6.13 -50.03 30.21
CA PRO A 276 5.30 -49.23 31.11
C PRO A 276 5.35 -47.78 30.78
N GLY A 277 4.17 -47.18 30.47
CA GLY A 277 4.03 -45.80 30.09
C GLY A 277 4.54 -45.49 28.66
N ASP A 278 4.59 -46.49 27.79
CA ASP A 278 4.99 -46.38 26.40
C ASP A 278 6.36 -45.65 26.19
N ARG A 279 7.31 -45.86 27.12
CA ARG A 279 8.57 -45.07 27.14
C ARG A 279 9.49 -45.45 25.98
N ASN A 280 9.64 -46.73 25.71
CA ASN A 280 10.48 -47.18 24.59
C ASN A 280 9.83 -46.81 23.26
N PHE A 281 8.51 -46.95 23.17
CA PHE A 281 7.72 -46.52 22.03
C PHE A 281 7.85 -45.00 21.77
N ASN A 282 7.64 -44.18 22.79
CA ASN A 282 7.74 -42.72 22.66
C ASN A 282 9.17 -42.25 22.30
N ALA A 283 10.20 -42.93 22.81
CA ALA A 283 11.59 -42.66 22.44
C ALA A 283 11.83 -42.93 20.95
N ALA A 284 11.29 -44.02 20.42
CA ALA A 284 11.34 -44.33 18.99
C ALA A 284 10.57 -43.28 18.14
N VAL A 285 9.36 -42.89 18.58
CA VAL A 285 8.56 -41.85 17.90
C VAL A 285 9.32 -40.51 17.83
N ASN A 286 9.94 -40.10 18.94
CA ASN A 286 10.73 -38.86 18.97
C ASN A 286 11.88 -38.87 17.97
N VAL A 287 12.58 -39.96 17.82
CA VAL A 287 13.68 -40.12 16.86
C VAL A 287 13.13 -40.15 15.41
N ALA A 288 12.03 -40.89 15.19
CA ALA A 288 11.41 -40.97 13.88
C ALA A 288 10.92 -39.60 13.36
N ASN A 289 10.41 -38.73 14.26
CA ASN A 289 9.97 -37.38 13.91
C ASN A 289 11.12 -36.45 13.41
N ASN A 290 12.36 -36.81 13.72
CA ASN A 290 13.58 -36.11 13.31
C ASN A 290 14.28 -36.76 12.08
N ARG A 291 13.54 -37.45 11.20
CA ARG A 291 14.09 -38.13 10.03
C ARG A 291 14.31 -37.30 8.78
N SER A 292 14.25 -35.96 8.91
CA SER A 292 14.54 -35.02 7.82
C SER A 292 13.74 -35.29 6.54
N GLY A 293 12.42 -35.53 6.65
CA GLY A 293 11.54 -35.77 5.51
C GLY A 293 11.61 -37.16 4.90
N ALA A 294 12.48 -38.08 5.38
CA ALA A 294 12.55 -39.44 4.86
C ALA A 294 11.20 -40.18 5.02
N ALA A 295 10.74 -40.85 3.96
CA ALA A 295 9.58 -41.73 4.05
C ALA A 295 9.90 -42.97 4.91
N LEU A 296 8.98 -43.41 5.79
CA LEU A 296 9.18 -44.54 6.67
C LEU A 296 8.12 -45.60 6.42
N TYR A 297 8.58 -46.80 6.10
CA TYR A 297 7.76 -47.99 5.92
C TYR A 297 8.01 -48.95 7.08
N ALA A 298 7.00 -49.17 7.90
CA ALA A 298 7.05 -50.03 9.06
C ALA A 298 6.50 -51.41 8.68
N VAL A 299 7.38 -52.41 8.61
CA VAL A 299 7.05 -53.79 8.20
C VAL A 299 7.11 -54.70 9.40
N SER A 300 5.98 -55.29 9.77
CA SER A 300 5.92 -56.25 10.86
C SER A 300 6.11 -57.68 10.31
N THR A 301 7.01 -58.44 10.93
CA THR A 301 7.26 -59.87 10.61
C THR A 301 6.71 -60.81 11.69
N GLY A 302 6.04 -60.29 12.70
CA GLY A 302 5.40 -61.04 13.77
C GLY A 302 4.02 -60.48 14.12
N SER A 303 3.01 -61.33 14.28
CA SER A 303 1.63 -60.89 14.59
C SER A 303 1.52 -60.08 15.89
N GLU A 304 2.41 -60.34 16.83
CA GLU A 304 2.50 -59.64 18.12
C GLU A 304 3.02 -58.20 17.95
N ALA A 305 3.70 -57.90 16.87
CA ALA A 305 4.19 -56.54 16.58
C ALA A 305 3.20 -55.68 15.74
N ASN A 306 2.22 -56.32 15.07
CA ASN A 306 1.32 -55.63 14.13
C ASN A 306 0.67 -54.39 14.72
N GLU A 307 0.08 -54.51 15.94
CA GLU A 307 -0.60 -53.39 16.58
C GLU A 307 0.37 -52.22 16.89
N GLN A 308 1.55 -52.55 17.44
CA GLN A 308 2.53 -51.54 17.82
C GLN A 308 3.19 -50.89 16.61
N MET A 309 3.51 -51.66 15.54
CA MET A 309 4.07 -51.12 14.30
C MET A 309 3.06 -50.24 13.55
N SER A 310 1.79 -50.65 13.52
CA SER A 310 0.72 -49.82 12.95
C SER A 310 0.51 -48.56 13.77
N LYS A 311 0.44 -48.65 15.12
CA LYS A 311 0.39 -47.49 16.00
C LYS A 311 1.57 -46.57 15.80
N PHE A 312 2.78 -47.12 15.65
CA PHE A 312 3.99 -46.34 15.41
C PHE A 312 3.93 -45.56 14.12
N ALA A 313 3.63 -46.21 12.97
CA ALA A 313 3.49 -45.56 11.69
C ALA A 313 2.46 -44.42 11.69
N ASN A 314 1.35 -44.59 12.45
CA ASN A 314 0.30 -43.59 12.58
C ASN A 314 0.64 -42.43 13.53
N THR A 315 1.59 -42.63 14.47
CA THR A 315 1.91 -41.67 15.52
C THR A 315 3.04 -40.70 15.09
N ILE A 316 3.96 -41.16 14.25
CA ILE A 316 5.07 -40.33 13.78
C ILE A 316 4.61 -39.23 12.83
N ASN A 317 5.36 -38.14 12.74
CA ASN A 317 5.09 -37.00 11.87
C ASN A 317 6.31 -36.67 10.98
N PRO A 318 6.18 -36.64 9.65
CA PRO A 318 5.03 -37.12 8.87
C PRO A 318 4.68 -38.58 9.16
N LYS A 319 3.45 -39.01 8.95
CA LYS A 319 3.03 -40.39 9.17
C LYS A 319 3.85 -41.37 8.32
N GLY A 320 4.09 -42.53 8.83
CA GLY A 320 4.68 -43.65 8.05
C GLY A 320 3.60 -44.54 7.49
N THR A 321 3.99 -45.45 6.63
CA THR A 321 3.13 -46.52 6.10
C THR A 321 3.40 -47.84 6.79
N PHE A 322 2.34 -48.53 7.20
CA PHE A 322 2.45 -49.84 7.84
C PHE A 322 2.13 -50.98 6.87
N PHE A 323 2.94 -52.03 6.93
CA PHE A 323 2.74 -53.29 6.20
C PHE A 323 2.73 -54.49 7.14
N ASP A 324 1.73 -55.38 6.96
CA ASP A 324 1.70 -56.67 7.57
C ASP A 324 2.53 -57.68 6.75
N GLY A 325 3.66 -58.13 7.28
CA GLY A 325 4.56 -59.11 6.69
C GLY A 325 4.69 -60.37 7.53
N THR A 326 3.62 -60.77 8.26
CA THR A 326 3.61 -61.87 9.21
C THR A 326 3.75 -63.27 8.58
N ASP A 327 3.58 -63.38 7.29
CA ASP A 327 3.88 -64.59 6.52
C ASP A 327 4.68 -64.22 5.22
N GLU A 328 5.25 -65.23 4.56
CA GLU A 328 6.11 -65.02 3.38
C GLU A 328 5.38 -64.30 2.25
N ALA A 329 4.13 -64.61 1.98
CA ALA A 329 3.35 -63.99 0.91
C ALA A 329 3.07 -62.53 1.21
N LYS A 330 2.66 -62.21 2.45
CA LYS A 330 2.42 -60.82 2.90
C LYS A 330 3.71 -59.99 2.92
N LEU A 331 4.80 -60.54 3.39
CA LEU A 331 6.11 -59.87 3.41
C LEU A 331 6.61 -59.57 2.01
N THR A 332 6.46 -60.52 1.08
CA THR A 332 6.78 -60.29 -0.33
C THR A 332 5.90 -59.20 -0.92
N ALA A 333 4.59 -59.26 -0.68
CA ALA A 333 3.67 -58.21 -1.17
C ALA A 333 3.96 -56.84 -0.54
N ALA A 334 4.37 -56.80 0.76
CA ALA A 334 4.79 -55.56 1.42
C ALA A 334 6.02 -54.94 0.71
N PHE A 335 7.02 -55.76 0.45
CA PHE A 335 8.24 -55.27 -0.25
C PHE A 335 7.98 -54.90 -1.71
N ASP A 336 7.14 -55.63 -2.41
CA ASP A 336 6.71 -55.27 -3.75
C ASP A 336 5.97 -53.94 -3.77
N SER A 337 5.10 -53.67 -2.80
CA SER A 337 4.43 -52.37 -2.61
C SER A 337 5.44 -51.24 -2.30
N ILE A 338 6.47 -51.52 -1.49
CA ILE A 338 7.55 -50.57 -1.24
C ILE A 338 8.37 -50.26 -2.52
N ILE A 339 8.65 -51.27 -3.33
CA ILE A 339 9.31 -51.11 -4.63
C ILE A 339 8.47 -50.22 -5.55
N GLU A 340 7.17 -50.53 -5.66
CA GLU A 340 6.25 -49.68 -6.44
C GLU A 340 6.26 -48.22 -5.95
N GLU A 341 6.25 -48.02 -4.64
CA GLU A 341 6.26 -46.69 -4.05
C GLU A 341 7.58 -45.93 -4.29
N ILE A 342 8.72 -46.62 -4.20
CA ILE A 342 10.03 -46.05 -4.50
C ILE A 342 10.14 -45.74 -6.01
N ASN A 343 9.61 -46.58 -6.88
CA ASN A 343 9.61 -46.41 -8.33
C ASN A 343 8.45 -45.54 -8.82
N ARG A 344 7.49 -45.21 -7.97
CA ARG A 344 6.35 -44.36 -8.30
C ARG A 344 6.85 -42.94 -8.54
N ASN A 345 6.65 -42.49 -9.76
CA ASN A 345 6.88 -41.09 -10.13
C ASN A 345 5.55 -40.39 -10.26
N SER A 346 5.26 -39.47 -9.37
CA SER A 346 4.05 -38.68 -9.47
C SER A 346 4.39 -37.21 -9.66
N THR A 347 3.77 -36.58 -10.63
CA THR A 347 3.94 -35.16 -10.93
C THR A 347 2.62 -34.49 -11.22
N TYR A 348 2.63 -33.17 -11.25
CA TYR A 348 1.47 -32.37 -11.67
C TYR A 348 1.53 -32.06 -13.16
N GLN A 349 0.39 -32.19 -13.83
CA GLN A 349 0.22 -31.91 -15.25
C GLN A 349 -1.00 -31.01 -15.46
N ASP A 350 -1.06 -30.32 -16.59
CA ASP A 350 -2.16 -29.45 -16.98
C ASP A 350 -2.49 -28.43 -15.88
N VAL A 351 -1.44 -27.86 -15.28
CA VAL A 351 -1.58 -26.89 -14.19
C VAL A 351 -2.03 -25.55 -14.74
N LEU A 352 -2.99 -24.94 -14.06
CA LEU A 352 -3.50 -23.59 -14.35
C LEU A 352 -3.66 -22.83 -13.05
N ILE A 353 -2.92 -21.75 -12.89
CA ILE A 353 -3.17 -20.75 -11.85
C ILE A 353 -4.20 -19.76 -12.38
N GLN A 354 -5.21 -19.47 -11.61
CA GLN A 354 -6.21 -18.43 -11.94
C GLN A 354 -6.58 -17.63 -10.72
N ASP A 355 -6.77 -16.32 -10.94
CA ASP A 355 -7.18 -15.36 -9.90
C ASP A 355 -8.04 -14.27 -10.50
N THR A 356 -9.21 -14.03 -9.92
CA THR A 356 -10.06 -12.90 -10.29
C THR A 356 -9.97 -11.83 -9.22
N LEU A 357 -9.48 -10.64 -9.59
CA LEU A 357 -9.37 -9.54 -8.65
C LEU A 357 -10.75 -9.11 -8.13
N SER A 358 -10.79 -8.72 -6.87
CA SER A 358 -12.00 -8.21 -6.22
C SER A 358 -12.47 -6.86 -6.81
N GLY A 359 -13.63 -6.37 -6.38
CA GLY A 359 -14.08 -5.01 -6.67
C GLY A 359 -13.12 -3.95 -6.15
N TYR A 360 -12.40 -4.25 -5.08
CA TYR A 360 -11.51 -3.31 -4.40
C TYR A 360 -10.11 -3.22 -4.99
N ALA A 361 -9.75 -4.11 -5.92
CA ALA A 361 -8.45 -4.11 -6.59
C ALA A 361 -8.59 -3.94 -8.10
N VAL A 362 -7.62 -3.27 -8.71
CA VAL A 362 -7.50 -3.13 -10.16
C VAL A 362 -6.06 -3.31 -10.58
N ALA A 363 -5.85 -4.03 -11.69
CA ALA A 363 -4.52 -4.10 -12.30
C ALA A 363 -4.11 -2.73 -12.86
N THR A 364 -2.82 -2.46 -12.85
CA THR A 364 -2.27 -1.20 -13.32
C THR A 364 -0.99 -1.42 -14.11
N ASP A 365 -0.62 -0.45 -14.94
CA ASP A 365 0.68 -0.40 -15.60
C ASP A 365 1.77 0.16 -14.64
N SER A 366 3.01 0.20 -15.10
CA SER A 366 4.14 0.72 -14.33
C SER A 366 4.02 2.20 -13.92
N HIS A 367 3.07 2.93 -14.51
CA HIS A 367 2.82 4.35 -14.24
C HIS A 367 1.53 4.58 -13.46
N GLY A 368 0.90 3.51 -12.93
CA GLY A 368 -0.36 3.59 -12.22
C GLY A 368 -1.57 3.90 -13.13
N GLY A 369 -1.43 3.77 -14.44
CA GLY A 369 -2.45 3.99 -15.46
C GLY A 369 -3.40 2.82 -15.67
N GLN A 370 -4.11 2.84 -16.79
CA GLN A 370 -4.93 1.71 -17.23
C GLN A 370 -4.06 0.71 -17.98
N GLY A 371 -4.08 -0.53 -17.55
CA GLY A 371 -3.29 -1.62 -18.13
C GLY A 371 -3.09 -2.71 -17.10
N ALA A 372 -2.33 -3.73 -17.44
CA ALA A 372 -1.88 -4.74 -16.51
C ALA A 372 -0.40 -5.00 -16.76
N LEU A 373 0.43 -4.72 -15.77
CA LEU A 373 1.80 -5.17 -15.77
C LEU A 373 1.82 -6.54 -15.10
N THR A 374 2.22 -7.56 -15.86
CA THR A 374 2.32 -8.94 -15.38
C THR A 374 3.72 -9.46 -15.58
N GLU A 375 4.17 -10.30 -14.66
CA GLU A 375 5.45 -10.98 -14.71
C GLU A 375 5.27 -12.47 -14.44
N MET A 376 6.20 -13.29 -14.92
CA MET A 376 6.27 -14.70 -14.63
C MET A 376 7.72 -15.14 -14.43
N SER A 377 7.95 -16.06 -13.52
CA SER A 377 9.27 -16.61 -13.24
C SER A 377 9.19 -18.05 -12.78
N ALA A 378 10.32 -18.73 -12.82
CA ALA A 378 10.49 -20.05 -12.24
C ALA A 378 11.81 -20.11 -11.46
N GLN A 379 11.78 -20.71 -10.28
CA GLN A 379 12.94 -20.87 -9.40
C GLN A 379 13.15 -22.33 -9.04
N SER A 380 14.40 -22.78 -9.01
CA SER A 380 14.79 -24.07 -8.46
C SER A 380 14.66 -24.09 -6.93
N GLU A 381 14.81 -25.28 -6.32
CA GLU A 381 14.84 -25.45 -4.86
C GLU A 381 15.96 -24.64 -4.18
N ASP A 382 17.08 -24.47 -4.85
CA ASP A 382 18.23 -23.68 -4.38
C ASP A 382 18.06 -22.18 -4.55
N GLY A 383 16.96 -21.72 -5.17
CA GLY A 383 16.65 -20.31 -5.41
C GLY A 383 17.17 -19.76 -6.73
N ASP A 384 17.78 -20.59 -7.58
CA ASP A 384 18.28 -20.16 -8.89
C ASP A 384 17.11 -19.87 -9.85
N ASP A 385 17.23 -18.80 -10.63
CA ASP A 385 16.30 -18.49 -11.71
C ASP A 385 16.43 -19.51 -12.85
N VAL A 386 15.41 -20.31 -13.05
CA VAL A 386 15.31 -21.32 -14.10
C VAL A 386 14.24 -20.99 -15.15
N THR A 387 13.72 -19.77 -15.17
CA THR A 387 12.65 -19.32 -16.08
C THR A 387 13.00 -19.65 -17.55
N ASN A 388 14.25 -19.46 -17.94
CA ASN A 388 14.72 -19.68 -19.30
C ASN A 388 15.42 -21.04 -19.52
N THR A 389 15.53 -21.87 -18.51
CA THR A 389 16.24 -23.17 -18.58
C THR A 389 15.32 -24.35 -18.36
N ASP A 390 14.38 -24.23 -17.40
CA ASP A 390 13.42 -25.28 -17.10
C ASP A 390 12.46 -25.55 -18.27
N PRO A 391 12.22 -26.83 -18.63
CA PRO A 391 11.36 -27.20 -19.77
C PRO A 391 9.92 -26.69 -19.64
N ALA A 392 9.30 -26.76 -18.47
CA ALA A 392 7.93 -26.30 -18.26
C ALA A 392 7.88 -24.77 -18.21
N ALA A 393 8.84 -24.10 -17.54
CA ALA A 393 8.91 -22.65 -17.44
C ALA A 393 8.99 -21.97 -18.80
N LYS A 394 9.76 -22.52 -19.76
CA LYS A 394 9.85 -21.99 -21.13
C LYS A 394 8.52 -21.95 -21.88
N THR A 395 7.54 -22.71 -21.42
CA THR A 395 6.22 -22.81 -22.07
C THR A 395 5.14 -22.04 -21.32
N MET A 396 5.46 -21.43 -20.19
CA MET A 396 4.52 -20.61 -19.43
C MET A 396 3.90 -19.51 -20.28
N GLN A 397 2.61 -19.28 -20.08
CA GLN A 397 1.85 -18.20 -20.73
C GLN A 397 1.05 -17.48 -19.66
N VAL A 398 1.23 -16.18 -19.55
CA VAL A 398 0.44 -15.32 -18.68
C VAL A 398 -0.59 -14.57 -19.50
N HIS A 399 -1.81 -14.53 -19.00
CA HIS A 399 -2.91 -13.76 -19.58
C HIS A 399 -3.63 -12.99 -18.49
N TYR A 400 -3.93 -11.71 -18.76
CA TYR A 400 -4.82 -10.92 -17.91
C TYR A 400 -5.98 -10.37 -18.73
N ASP A 401 -7.20 -10.74 -18.38
CA ASP A 401 -8.42 -10.19 -18.99
C ASP A 401 -8.92 -8.98 -18.18
N GLN A 402 -8.88 -7.81 -18.77
CA GLN A 402 -9.24 -6.56 -18.14
C GLN A 402 -10.73 -6.43 -17.83
N THR A 403 -11.58 -7.14 -18.57
CA THR A 403 -13.05 -7.07 -18.39
C THR A 403 -13.50 -7.92 -17.21
N SER A 404 -13.03 -9.15 -17.15
CA SER A 404 -13.31 -10.06 -16.03
C SER A 404 -12.37 -9.87 -14.84
N LYS A 405 -11.32 -9.05 -14.98
CA LYS A 405 -10.23 -8.85 -13.99
C LYS A 405 -9.51 -10.15 -13.64
N LYS A 406 -9.42 -11.09 -14.57
CA LYS A 406 -8.88 -12.42 -14.34
C LYS A 406 -7.44 -12.54 -14.81
N LEU A 407 -6.58 -12.97 -13.90
CA LEU A 407 -5.19 -13.36 -14.16
C LEU A 407 -5.13 -14.87 -14.34
N GLU A 408 -4.39 -15.35 -15.34
CA GLU A 408 -4.13 -16.76 -15.58
C GLU A 408 -2.65 -16.99 -15.91
N LEU A 409 -2.06 -18.02 -15.28
CA LEU A 409 -0.81 -18.63 -15.72
C LEU A 409 -1.12 -20.04 -16.17
N SER A 410 -0.82 -20.35 -17.43
CA SER A 410 -1.11 -21.64 -18.05
C SER A 410 0.12 -22.24 -18.68
N PHE A 411 0.05 -23.55 -18.90
CA PHE A 411 1.02 -24.35 -19.62
C PHE A 411 0.32 -25.06 -20.79
N PRO A 412 1.02 -25.41 -21.87
CA PRO A 412 0.45 -26.26 -22.92
C PRO A 412 -0.07 -27.58 -22.35
N GLN A 413 -1.14 -28.11 -22.93
CA GLN A 413 -1.72 -29.37 -22.51
C GLN A 413 -0.65 -30.50 -22.51
N GLY A 414 -0.64 -31.30 -21.45
CA GLY A 414 0.33 -32.39 -21.27
C GLY A 414 1.67 -31.97 -20.67
N THR A 415 1.86 -30.65 -20.38
CA THR A 415 3.07 -30.17 -19.70
C THR A 415 3.09 -30.65 -18.26
N LYS A 416 4.17 -31.30 -17.84
CA LYS A 416 4.45 -31.71 -16.48
C LYS A 416 5.32 -30.67 -15.79
N LEU A 417 5.02 -30.34 -14.55
CA LEU A 417 5.89 -29.47 -13.76
C LEU A 417 7.16 -30.21 -13.36
N SER A 418 8.29 -29.51 -13.43
CA SER A 418 9.58 -30.07 -13.01
C SER A 418 9.65 -30.17 -11.48
N GLN A 419 10.42 -31.16 -11.02
CA GLN A 419 10.60 -31.45 -9.60
C GLN A 419 11.14 -30.24 -8.84
N ASN A 420 10.51 -29.90 -7.70
CA ASN A 420 10.91 -28.80 -6.80
C ASN A 420 11.11 -27.42 -7.48
N VAL A 421 10.57 -27.24 -8.68
CA VAL A 421 10.57 -25.93 -9.34
C VAL A 421 9.30 -25.19 -8.97
N THR A 422 9.45 -23.97 -8.52
CA THR A 422 8.35 -23.04 -8.20
C THR A 422 8.11 -22.10 -9.37
N TYR A 423 6.90 -22.09 -9.88
CA TYR A 423 6.42 -21.26 -10.99
C TYR A 423 5.55 -20.15 -10.42
N THR A 424 5.89 -18.91 -10.69
CA THR A 424 5.23 -17.74 -10.13
C THR A 424 4.66 -16.86 -11.23
N VAL A 425 3.45 -16.36 -11.02
CA VAL A 425 2.87 -15.27 -11.79
C VAL A 425 2.59 -14.10 -10.86
N SER A 426 2.90 -12.90 -11.32
CA SER A 426 2.66 -11.68 -10.57
C SER A 426 1.90 -10.66 -11.42
N VAL A 427 1.09 -9.82 -10.79
CA VAL A 427 0.42 -8.69 -11.41
C VAL A 427 0.51 -7.47 -10.51
N LEU A 428 0.82 -6.33 -11.12
CA LEU A 428 0.82 -5.05 -10.42
C LEU A 428 -0.62 -4.59 -10.24
N ILE A 429 -1.04 -4.36 -9.00
CA ILE A 429 -2.38 -3.91 -8.65
C ILE A 429 -2.33 -2.64 -7.79
N LYS A 430 -3.44 -1.93 -7.76
CA LYS A 430 -3.69 -0.83 -6.83
C LYS A 430 -5.12 -0.89 -6.31
N PRO A 431 -5.43 -0.19 -5.20
CA PRO A 431 -6.80 -0.03 -4.76
C PRO A 431 -7.67 0.63 -5.83
N SER A 432 -8.88 0.15 -6.00
CA SER A 432 -9.89 0.73 -6.89
C SER A 432 -10.51 2.00 -6.29
N ASP A 433 -11.27 2.75 -7.10
CA ASP A 433 -12.06 3.88 -6.60
C ASP A 433 -13.11 3.42 -5.58
N GLU A 434 -13.66 2.21 -5.73
CA GLU A 434 -14.58 1.60 -4.76
C GLU A 434 -13.92 1.34 -3.40
N ALA A 435 -12.64 0.93 -3.37
CA ALA A 435 -11.91 0.73 -2.12
C ALA A 435 -11.74 2.04 -1.36
N TYR A 436 -11.36 3.12 -2.05
CA TYR A 436 -11.26 4.45 -1.44
C TYR A 436 -12.62 4.95 -0.96
N GLN A 437 -13.65 4.78 -1.77
CA GLN A 437 -15.01 5.20 -1.40
C GLN A 437 -15.50 4.46 -0.17
N TYR A 438 -15.38 3.14 -0.15
CA TYR A 438 -15.77 2.32 1.00
C TYR A 438 -15.07 2.79 2.28
N PHE A 439 -13.74 2.94 2.24
CA PHE A 439 -12.94 3.34 3.38
C PHE A 439 -13.34 4.71 3.94
N ILE A 440 -13.60 5.68 3.04
CA ILE A 440 -14.04 7.03 3.42
C ILE A 440 -15.45 7.00 4.04
N GLU A 441 -16.39 6.30 3.42
CA GLU A 441 -17.78 6.19 3.90
C GLU A 441 -17.88 5.45 5.24
N HIS A 442 -16.96 4.51 5.50
CA HIS A 442 -16.90 3.76 6.75
C HIS A 442 -15.92 4.35 7.78
N SER A 443 -15.59 5.66 7.65
CA SER A 443 -14.77 6.40 8.62
C SER A 443 -13.39 5.77 8.89
N GLY A 444 -12.77 5.21 7.87
CA GLY A 444 -11.43 4.62 7.96
C GLY A 444 -11.39 3.16 8.41
N ASN A 445 -12.51 2.43 8.34
CA ASN A 445 -12.56 1.02 8.68
C ASN A 445 -12.52 0.12 7.43
N TYR A 446 -11.80 -0.98 7.54
CA TYR A 446 -11.71 -2.02 6.51
C TYR A 446 -12.74 -3.13 6.75
N PRO A 447 -13.24 -3.79 5.68
CA PRO A 447 -14.19 -4.88 5.81
C PRO A 447 -13.53 -6.23 6.12
N ASP A 448 -12.27 -6.43 5.73
CA ASP A 448 -11.62 -7.74 5.69
C ASP A 448 -10.36 -7.80 6.56
N THR A 449 -9.90 -9.02 6.83
CA THR A 449 -8.60 -9.31 7.45
C THR A 449 -7.89 -10.32 6.57
N GLY A 450 -6.64 -10.05 6.22
CA GLY A 450 -5.83 -10.94 5.39
C GLY A 450 -5.63 -12.31 6.03
N ASP A 451 -5.70 -13.35 5.23
CA ASP A 451 -5.43 -14.71 5.66
C ASP A 451 -3.98 -14.85 6.11
N HIS A 452 -3.68 -15.93 6.84
CA HIS A 452 -2.32 -16.24 7.26
C HIS A 452 -1.42 -16.52 6.05
N ASP A 453 -0.13 -16.21 6.17
CA ASP A 453 0.90 -16.49 5.16
C ASP A 453 0.67 -15.83 3.79
N THR A 454 0.23 -14.57 3.82
CA THR A 454 -0.05 -13.78 2.61
C THR A 454 0.90 -12.60 2.41
N ASP A 455 1.98 -12.52 3.18
CA ASP A 455 3.01 -11.49 3.05
C ASP A 455 4.14 -11.93 2.12
N ALA A 456 4.67 -11.04 1.32
CA ALA A 456 5.99 -11.23 0.73
C ALA A 456 7.08 -11.12 1.83
N GLU A 457 8.23 -11.75 1.63
CA GLU A 457 9.32 -11.70 2.59
C GLU A 457 9.77 -10.26 2.87
N GLY A 458 9.88 -9.93 4.15
CA GLY A 458 10.26 -8.59 4.60
C GLY A 458 9.21 -7.51 4.38
N ASN A 459 7.95 -7.87 4.06
CA ASN A 459 6.87 -6.94 3.76
C ASN A 459 5.57 -7.37 4.46
N GLU A 460 5.48 -7.16 5.76
CA GLU A 460 4.37 -7.62 6.60
C GLU A 460 3.15 -6.70 6.53
N THR A 461 2.45 -6.69 5.40
CA THR A 461 1.33 -5.76 5.15
C THR A 461 -0.04 -6.43 5.02
N SER A 462 -0.09 -7.75 4.95
CA SER A 462 -1.31 -8.49 4.63
C SER A 462 -1.73 -9.51 5.70
N SER A 463 -0.83 -10.41 6.11
CA SER A 463 -1.17 -11.50 7.03
C SER A 463 -1.71 -10.99 8.37
N ASN A 464 -2.95 -11.34 8.69
CA ASN A 464 -3.67 -10.87 9.88
C ASN A 464 -3.80 -9.34 9.98
N LYS A 465 -3.67 -8.62 8.87
CA LYS A 465 -3.87 -7.16 8.80
C LYS A 465 -5.26 -6.86 8.27
N LEU A 466 -5.82 -5.75 8.75
CA LEU A 466 -7.07 -5.23 8.19
C LEU A 466 -6.83 -4.64 6.80
N GLY A 467 -7.75 -4.85 5.87
CA GLY A 467 -7.64 -4.34 4.51
C GLY A 467 -8.84 -4.72 3.65
N PHE A 468 -8.65 -4.69 2.34
CA PHE A 468 -9.58 -5.19 1.34
C PHE A 468 -9.00 -6.43 0.70
N PHE A 469 -9.72 -7.53 0.62
CA PHE A 469 -9.27 -8.71 -0.10
C PHE A 469 -8.91 -8.38 -1.55
N SER A 470 -7.77 -8.88 -2.01
CA SER A 470 -7.28 -8.64 -3.37
C SER A 470 -8.07 -9.41 -4.44
N ASN A 471 -8.69 -10.54 -4.09
CA ASN A 471 -9.47 -11.37 -5.01
C ASN A 471 -10.92 -11.50 -4.58
N ALA A 472 -11.76 -11.81 -5.57
CA ALA A 472 -13.15 -12.19 -5.35
C ALA A 472 -13.21 -13.52 -4.59
N GLU A 473 -14.30 -13.75 -3.86
CA GLU A 473 -14.48 -14.94 -3.05
C GLU A 473 -14.47 -16.21 -3.92
N ASN A 474 -13.69 -17.21 -3.52
CA ASN A 474 -13.52 -18.50 -4.21
C ASN A 474 -13.01 -18.44 -5.67
N GLU A 475 -12.44 -17.31 -6.08
CA GLU A 475 -12.03 -17.08 -7.47
C GLU A 475 -10.49 -17.16 -7.69
N ALA A 476 -9.72 -17.49 -6.64
CA ALA A 476 -8.28 -17.71 -6.74
C ALA A 476 -7.98 -19.19 -6.50
N ASN A 477 -7.55 -19.90 -7.55
CA ASN A 477 -7.36 -21.35 -7.51
C ASN A 477 -6.18 -21.82 -8.35
N VAL A 478 -5.52 -22.89 -7.90
CA VAL A 478 -4.67 -23.72 -8.76
C VAL A 478 -5.45 -24.96 -9.19
N LEU A 479 -5.60 -25.15 -10.50
CA LEU A 479 -6.16 -26.36 -11.08
C LEU A 479 -5.01 -27.24 -11.53
N TYR A 480 -5.10 -28.55 -11.35
CA TYR A 480 -4.04 -29.48 -11.67
C TYR A 480 -4.58 -30.90 -11.90
N LYS A 481 -3.81 -31.71 -12.61
CA LYS A 481 -4.00 -33.17 -12.66
C LYS A 481 -2.78 -33.84 -12.06
N VAL A 482 -2.97 -34.95 -11.39
CA VAL A 482 -1.87 -35.80 -10.94
C VAL A 482 -1.62 -36.84 -12.03
N VAL A 483 -0.37 -36.96 -12.45
CA VAL A 483 0.09 -38.04 -13.32
C VAL A 483 0.96 -38.96 -12.49
N THR A 484 0.59 -40.22 -12.45
CA THR A 484 1.37 -41.25 -11.77
C THR A 484 1.97 -42.17 -12.85
N ASP A 485 3.29 -42.30 -12.83
CA ASP A 485 3.99 -43.28 -13.65
C ASP A 485 4.33 -44.47 -12.74
N VAL A 486 3.85 -45.64 -13.13
CA VAL A 486 4.16 -46.90 -12.45
C VAL A 486 4.84 -47.80 -13.48
N ASN A 487 6.12 -48.05 -13.34
CA ASN A 487 6.92 -48.91 -14.24
C ASN A 487 6.88 -48.49 -15.72
N GLY A 488 6.75 -47.20 -16.02
CA GLY A 488 6.73 -46.64 -17.36
C GLY A 488 5.35 -46.54 -18.01
N GLU A 489 4.28 -46.87 -17.29
CA GLU A 489 2.90 -46.64 -17.71
C GLU A 489 2.32 -45.41 -16.98
N GLU A 490 1.99 -44.36 -17.75
CA GLU A 490 1.41 -43.12 -17.19
C GLU A 490 -0.10 -43.23 -16.99
N GLN A 491 -0.55 -42.91 -15.80
CA GLN A 491 -1.96 -42.75 -15.47
C GLN A 491 -2.23 -41.29 -15.13
N VAL A 492 -3.10 -40.64 -15.92
CA VAL A 492 -3.49 -39.26 -15.69
C VAL A 492 -4.83 -39.24 -14.90
N GLY A 493 -4.81 -38.66 -13.73
CA GLY A 493 -6.00 -38.49 -12.89
C GLY A 493 -6.94 -37.40 -13.39
N ASP A 494 -8.10 -37.28 -12.75
CA ASP A 494 -9.06 -36.23 -13.02
C ASP A 494 -8.51 -34.85 -12.61
N GLN A 495 -9.07 -33.78 -13.19
CA GLN A 495 -8.71 -32.42 -12.82
C GLN A 495 -9.20 -32.12 -11.40
N LYS A 496 -8.30 -31.60 -10.58
CA LYS A 496 -8.53 -31.13 -9.21
C LYS A 496 -8.28 -29.65 -9.10
N SER A 497 -8.68 -29.08 -7.97
CA SER A 497 -8.49 -27.65 -7.67
C SER A 497 -8.14 -27.48 -6.21
N ALA A 498 -7.28 -26.49 -5.92
CA ALA A 498 -7.01 -26.02 -4.56
C ALA A 498 -7.06 -24.50 -4.54
N ALA A 499 -7.60 -23.95 -3.46
CA ALA A 499 -7.81 -22.51 -3.34
C ALA A 499 -6.59 -21.82 -2.72
N TYR A 500 -6.30 -20.60 -3.14
CA TYR A 500 -5.29 -19.74 -2.55
C TYR A 500 -5.82 -18.96 -1.35
N SER A 501 -4.93 -18.64 -0.42
CA SER A 501 -5.17 -17.67 0.64
C SER A 501 -5.46 -16.28 0.07
N ARG A 502 -6.16 -15.45 0.84
CA ARG A 502 -6.61 -14.13 0.41
C ARG A 502 -5.79 -13.03 1.06
N PRO A 503 -4.80 -12.46 0.38
CA PRO A 503 -4.12 -11.26 0.85
C PRO A 503 -5.01 -10.03 0.79
N VAL A 504 -4.70 -9.05 1.65
CA VAL A 504 -5.38 -7.76 1.67
C VAL A 504 -4.48 -6.63 1.20
N ILE A 505 -5.11 -5.61 0.63
CA ILE A 505 -4.48 -4.32 0.32
C ILE A 505 -5.07 -3.23 1.21
N GLN A 506 -4.28 -2.21 1.51
CA GLN A 506 -4.71 -1.03 2.23
C GLN A 506 -4.79 0.18 1.30
N VAL A 507 -5.58 1.17 1.69
CA VAL A 507 -5.65 2.45 1.01
C VAL A 507 -4.88 3.51 1.81
N LYS A 508 -4.11 4.33 1.11
CA LYS A 508 -3.49 5.53 1.68
C LYS A 508 -4.36 6.72 1.29
N VAL A 509 -5.04 7.30 2.28
CA VAL A 509 -6.07 8.30 2.05
C VAL A 509 -5.59 9.65 2.52
N PRO A 510 -5.32 10.60 1.61
CA PRO A 510 -4.96 11.95 1.99
C PRO A 510 -6.12 12.67 2.68
N LYS A 511 -5.79 13.61 3.53
CA LYS A 511 -6.73 14.46 4.22
C LYS A 511 -6.56 15.90 3.79
N LEU A 512 -7.65 16.58 3.52
CA LEU A 512 -7.66 17.97 3.11
C LEU A 512 -8.43 18.84 4.11
N THR A 513 -7.81 19.94 4.50
CA THR A 513 -8.43 21.02 5.26
C THR A 513 -8.49 22.26 4.38
N LEU A 514 -9.66 22.86 4.22
CA LEU A 514 -9.80 24.13 3.53
C LEU A 514 -9.96 25.25 4.55
N VAL A 515 -9.15 26.30 4.45
CA VAL A 515 -9.15 27.46 5.35
C VAL A 515 -9.57 28.70 4.59
N LYS A 516 -10.52 29.44 5.14
CA LYS A 516 -10.91 30.76 4.71
C LYS A 516 -10.31 31.80 5.64
N GLY A 517 -9.53 32.70 5.09
CA GLY A 517 -9.11 33.93 5.77
C GLY A 517 -9.87 35.14 5.26
N VAL A 518 -10.07 36.11 6.15
CA VAL A 518 -10.64 37.41 5.82
C VAL A 518 -9.81 38.51 6.49
N ASP A 519 -9.38 39.48 5.69
CA ASP A 519 -8.71 40.69 6.12
C ASP A 519 -9.68 41.89 5.97
N ASN A 520 -10.16 42.37 7.08
CA ASN A 520 -11.10 43.50 7.18
C ASN A 520 -10.42 44.85 7.33
N THR A 521 -9.10 44.98 7.17
CA THR A 521 -8.37 46.23 7.44
C THR A 521 -9.03 47.40 6.78
N ASN A 522 -9.34 47.32 5.48
CA ASN A 522 -9.98 48.38 4.72
C ASN A 522 -11.50 48.47 4.94
N ALA A 523 -12.13 47.44 5.49
CA ALA A 523 -13.53 47.44 5.91
C ALA A 523 -13.75 48.07 7.31
N GLY A 524 -12.72 48.67 7.90
CA GLY A 524 -12.76 49.29 9.21
C GLY A 524 -12.37 48.33 10.35
N GLY A 525 -11.78 47.15 10.05
CA GLY A 525 -11.40 46.12 11.02
C GLY A 525 -12.55 45.18 11.38
N ASP A 526 -12.24 44.07 12.09
CA ASP A 526 -13.19 43.00 12.40
C ASP A 526 -14.42 43.43 13.25
N SER A 527 -14.35 44.54 13.98
CA SER A 527 -15.45 45.06 14.76
C SER A 527 -16.38 46.01 13.97
N SER A 528 -16.04 46.33 12.75
CA SER A 528 -16.84 47.19 11.87
C SER A 528 -18.13 46.49 11.46
N GLU A 529 -19.20 47.27 11.27
CA GLU A 529 -20.47 46.80 10.70
C GLU A 529 -20.33 46.35 9.25
N TYR A 530 -19.25 46.75 8.57
CA TYR A 530 -18.92 46.38 7.22
C TYR A 530 -18.01 45.12 7.12
N ALA A 531 -17.56 44.65 8.27
CA ALA A 531 -16.66 43.52 8.33
C ALA A 531 -17.31 42.24 7.83
N ALA A 532 -16.58 41.48 7.01
CA ALA A 532 -17.00 40.16 6.62
C ALA A 532 -16.43 39.09 7.58
N LYS A 533 -17.06 37.92 7.62
CA LYS A 533 -16.61 36.77 8.39
C LYS A 533 -16.27 35.63 7.46
N PRO A 534 -15.29 34.76 7.80
CA PRO A 534 -14.92 33.62 6.96
C PRO A 534 -16.11 32.75 6.54
N GLU A 535 -17.09 32.56 7.44
CA GLU A 535 -18.29 31.76 7.20
C GLU A 535 -19.27 32.35 6.18
N TYR A 536 -19.00 33.51 5.66
CA TYR A 536 -19.77 34.12 4.57
C TYR A 536 -19.39 33.63 3.18
N TRP A 537 -18.37 32.76 3.10
CA TRP A 537 -18.00 32.04 1.87
C TRP A 537 -18.15 30.55 2.06
N LYS A 538 -18.44 29.85 0.98
CA LYS A 538 -18.44 28.40 0.88
C LYS A 538 -17.23 27.95 0.10
N LEU A 539 -16.53 26.92 0.62
CA LEU A 539 -15.33 26.39 0.05
C LEU A 539 -15.58 25.04 -0.62
N SER A 540 -14.92 24.80 -1.75
CA SER A 540 -15.00 23.55 -2.47
C SER A 540 -13.63 23.07 -2.92
N ALA A 541 -13.44 21.75 -2.91
CA ALA A 541 -12.35 21.03 -3.53
C ALA A 541 -12.92 19.82 -4.25
N LEU A 542 -13.09 19.87 -5.57
CA LEU A 542 -13.77 18.83 -6.35
C LEU A 542 -12.83 18.22 -7.39
N LYS A 543 -12.93 16.89 -7.61
CA LYS A 543 -12.28 16.24 -8.75
C LYS A 543 -12.80 16.80 -10.08
N ASN A 544 -12.04 16.68 -11.14
CA ASN A 544 -12.36 17.24 -12.47
C ASN A 544 -13.76 16.86 -13.02
N ASN A 545 -14.32 15.74 -12.56
CA ASN A 545 -15.67 15.29 -12.95
C ASN A 545 -16.79 15.77 -12.02
N GLY A 546 -16.46 16.54 -10.97
CA GLY A 546 -17.43 17.10 -10.02
C GLY A 546 -18.10 16.12 -9.08
N ALA A 547 -17.76 14.82 -9.15
CA ALA A 547 -18.50 13.78 -8.46
C ALA A 547 -18.08 13.57 -6.99
N TYR A 548 -16.84 13.92 -6.62
CA TYR A 548 -16.31 13.65 -5.30
C TYR A 548 -15.44 14.79 -4.79
N GLY A 549 -15.50 15.05 -3.51
CA GLY A 549 -14.69 16.05 -2.85
C GLY A 549 -15.44 16.81 -1.76
N ILE A 550 -14.87 17.93 -1.36
CA ILE A 550 -15.50 18.91 -0.47
C ILE A 550 -16.34 19.84 -1.35
N ASP A 551 -17.66 19.85 -1.17
CA ASP A 551 -18.53 20.70 -1.98
C ASP A 551 -19.32 21.68 -1.11
N ASN A 552 -19.17 22.98 -1.43
CA ASN A 552 -19.93 24.09 -0.86
C ASN A 552 -20.01 24.05 0.69
N LYS A 553 -18.88 23.78 1.35
CA LYS A 553 -18.84 23.70 2.83
C LYS A 553 -18.53 25.06 3.44
N THR A 554 -19.30 25.40 4.48
CA THR A 554 -19.06 26.59 5.28
C THR A 554 -17.89 26.34 6.23
N PRO A 555 -16.88 27.24 6.30
CA PRO A 555 -15.80 27.14 7.27
C PRO A 555 -16.33 27.58 8.65
N ASP A 556 -16.43 26.64 9.58
CA ASP A 556 -17.01 26.84 10.91
C ASP A 556 -16.01 26.61 12.05
N GLN A 557 -14.92 25.90 11.80
CA GLN A 557 -13.91 25.60 12.80
C GLN A 557 -12.94 26.76 12.96
N VAL A 558 -12.75 27.22 14.18
CA VAL A 558 -11.84 28.33 14.49
C VAL A 558 -10.40 27.90 14.29
N VAL A 559 -9.67 28.68 13.53
CA VAL A 559 -8.22 28.55 13.32
C VAL A 559 -7.55 29.79 13.90
N ALA A 560 -6.31 29.66 14.36
CA ALA A 560 -5.54 30.78 14.86
C ALA A 560 -5.47 31.90 13.81
N ALA A 561 -5.73 33.12 14.26
CA ALA A 561 -5.59 34.31 13.41
C ALA A 561 -4.12 34.51 13.04
N ASP A 562 -3.90 35.12 11.88
CA ASP A 562 -2.57 35.46 11.38
C ASP A 562 -2.53 36.98 11.20
N GLY A 563 -1.99 37.64 12.22
CA GLY A 563 -2.02 39.11 12.27
C GLY A 563 -3.45 39.66 12.29
N VAL A 564 -3.81 40.38 11.23
CA VAL A 564 -5.16 41.00 11.07
C VAL A 564 -6.14 40.07 10.34
N VAL A 565 -5.70 38.86 9.93
CA VAL A 565 -6.53 37.92 9.16
C VAL A 565 -7.26 36.99 10.09
N THR A 566 -8.58 37.10 10.16
CA THR A 566 -9.44 36.14 10.86
C THR A 566 -9.63 34.92 9.99
N LYS A 567 -9.41 33.71 10.58
CA LYS A 567 -9.44 32.43 9.86
C LYS A 567 -10.45 31.47 10.44
N LYS A 568 -11.12 30.71 9.55
CA LYS A 568 -11.89 29.52 9.89
C LYS A 568 -11.63 28.41 8.86
N ALA A 569 -11.77 27.18 9.29
CA ALA A 569 -11.58 26.01 8.46
C ALA A 569 -12.88 25.21 8.26
N VAL A 570 -12.96 24.54 7.15
CA VAL A 570 -13.81 23.34 6.98
C VAL A 570 -13.08 22.19 7.65
N GLY A 571 -13.81 21.34 8.38
CA GLY A 571 -13.20 20.20 9.07
C GLY A 571 -12.38 19.32 8.12
N GLN A 572 -11.30 18.74 8.67
CA GLN A 572 -10.44 17.84 7.92
C GLN A 572 -11.26 16.70 7.28
N THR A 573 -11.11 16.50 5.99
CA THR A 573 -11.90 15.55 5.21
C THR A 573 -10.96 14.54 4.52
N MET A 574 -11.23 13.24 4.68
CA MET A 574 -10.57 12.18 3.91
C MET A 574 -11.05 12.22 2.46
N LEU A 575 -10.12 12.17 1.53
CA LEU A 575 -10.40 12.21 0.08
C LEU A 575 -9.61 11.11 -0.64
N ALA A 576 -10.16 10.55 -1.70
CA ALA A 576 -9.38 9.64 -2.54
C ALA A 576 -8.21 10.39 -3.21
N PRO A 577 -7.05 9.77 -3.43
CA PRO A 577 -5.95 10.38 -4.15
C PRO A 577 -6.38 10.95 -5.51
N GLY A 578 -5.80 12.07 -5.90
CA GLY A 578 -6.15 12.71 -7.18
C GLY A 578 -6.00 14.22 -7.16
N THR A 579 -6.38 14.86 -8.29
CA THR A 579 -6.29 16.29 -8.46
C THR A 579 -7.64 16.94 -8.24
N TYR A 580 -7.68 17.93 -7.35
CA TYR A 580 -8.86 18.63 -6.89
C TYR A 580 -8.82 20.10 -7.33
N MET A 581 -9.92 20.59 -7.89
CA MET A 581 -10.14 22.02 -8.17
C MET A 581 -10.54 22.72 -6.89
N LEU A 582 -9.80 23.76 -6.53
CA LEU A 582 -10.09 24.62 -5.38
C LEU A 582 -10.95 25.80 -5.85
N SER A 583 -12.01 26.09 -5.12
CA SER A 583 -12.86 27.22 -5.38
C SER A 583 -13.54 27.73 -4.13
N GLU A 584 -13.97 28.98 -4.17
CA GLU A 584 -14.83 29.59 -3.18
C GLU A 584 -16.00 30.29 -3.83
N THR A 585 -17.10 30.39 -3.14
CA THR A 585 -18.28 31.14 -3.55
C THR A 585 -18.83 31.95 -2.38
N ALA A 586 -19.31 33.15 -2.66
CA ALA A 586 -20.03 33.96 -1.67
C ALA A 586 -21.32 33.24 -1.26
N ASP A 587 -21.64 33.22 0.04
CA ASP A 587 -22.89 32.70 0.53
C ASP A 587 -23.94 33.80 0.60
N GLU A 588 -24.71 33.99 -0.47
CA GLU A 588 -25.76 35.00 -0.58
C GLU A 588 -26.88 34.82 0.48
N SER A 589 -26.99 33.65 1.11
CA SER A 589 -27.96 33.40 2.18
C SER A 589 -27.66 34.16 3.48
N THR A 590 -26.42 34.65 3.64
CA THR A 590 -25.96 35.36 4.84
C THR A 590 -26.46 36.77 4.96
N GLN A 591 -27.13 37.32 3.95
CA GLN A 591 -27.56 38.74 3.86
C GLN A 591 -26.42 39.78 3.91
N TYR A 592 -25.16 39.33 3.86
CA TYR A 592 -24.02 40.23 3.72
C TYR A 592 -24.01 40.92 2.34
N LYS A 593 -23.77 42.23 2.28
CA LYS A 593 -24.00 43.02 1.06
C LYS A 593 -22.73 43.41 0.34
N TYR A 594 -21.56 43.24 0.96
CA TYR A 594 -20.35 43.89 0.48
C TYR A 594 -19.32 42.90 -0.09
N PHE A 595 -19.75 41.72 -0.59
CA PHE A 595 -18.87 40.72 -1.18
C PHE A 595 -17.98 41.26 -2.31
N GLY A 596 -18.52 42.15 -3.13
CA GLY A 596 -17.79 42.77 -4.24
C GLY A 596 -16.62 43.66 -3.82
N GLY A 597 -16.58 44.07 -2.55
CA GLY A 597 -15.49 44.85 -1.97
C GLY A 597 -14.26 44.05 -1.60
N PHE A 598 -14.29 42.71 -1.72
CA PHE A 598 -13.18 41.83 -1.37
C PHE A 598 -12.46 41.29 -2.60
N ALA A 599 -11.15 41.16 -2.49
CA ALA A 599 -10.30 40.50 -3.49
C ALA A 599 -9.76 39.18 -2.89
N ALA A 600 -9.99 38.09 -3.60
CA ALA A 600 -9.45 36.79 -3.20
C ALA A 600 -7.97 36.68 -3.58
N SER A 601 -7.16 36.15 -2.68
CA SER A 601 -5.80 35.70 -2.99
C SER A 601 -5.81 34.46 -3.90
N ASP A 602 -4.67 34.09 -4.44
CA ASP A 602 -4.46 32.74 -4.90
C ASP A 602 -4.48 31.77 -3.71
N TRP A 603 -4.89 30.52 -3.97
CA TRP A 603 -4.83 29.47 -2.96
C TRP A 603 -3.37 29.10 -2.66
N THR A 604 -3.07 28.93 -1.40
CA THR A 604 -1.79 28.39 -0.91
C THR A 604 -2.04 27.13 -0.14
N CYS A 605 -1.25 26.09 -0.41
CA CYS A 605 -1.39 24.81 0.29
C CYS A 605 -0.08 24.43 0.97
N ALA A 606 -0.17 23.81 2.13
CA ALA A 606 0.98 23.28 2.88
C ALA A 606 0.63 21.90 3.46
N ASP A 607 1.66 21.04 3.64
CA ASP A 607 1.54 19.78 4.37
C ASP A 607 1.52 19.98 5.90
N ALA A 608 1.46 18.89 6.64
CA ALA A 608 1.41 18.92 8.10
C ALA A 608 2.65 19.55 8.74
N GLU A 609 3.81 19.48 8.07
CA GLU A 609 5.07 20.09 8.49
C GLU A 609 5.20 21.55 8.08
N GLY A 610 4.20 22.10 7.37
CA GLY A 610 4.18 23.47 6.88
C GLY A 610 4.97 23.70 5.59
N LYS A 611 5.42 22.66 4.92
CA LYS A 611 6.10 22.72 3.62
C LYS A 611 5.06 23.00 2.52
N ALA A 612 5.41 23.90 1.60
CA ALA A 612 4.50 24.28 0.52
C ALA A 612 4.17 23.10 -0.40
N VAL A 613 2.88 22.87 -0.60
CA VAL A 613 2.33 21.94 -1.59
C VAL A 613 1.96 22.73 -2.83
N LYS A 614 2.39 22.27 -4.01
CA LYS A 614 2.22 22.95 -5.28
C LYS A 614 0.74 23.09 -5.67
N VAL A 615 0.30 24.33 -5.88
CA VAL A 615 -0.98 24.65 -6.50
C VAL A 615 -0.74 25.03 -7.96
N ILE A 616 -1.43 24.37 -8.88
CA ILE A 616 -1.32 24.62 -10.32
C ILE A 616 -2.46 25.54 -10.74
N LYS A 617 -2.12 26.70 -11.32
CA LYS A 617 -3.09 27.67 -11.85
C LYS A 617 -3.11 27.63 -13.36
N THR A 618 -4.25 27.31 -13.97
CA THR A 618 -4.45 27.28 -15.42
C THR A 618 -5.79 27.92 -15.77
N ASN A 619 -5.77 28.97 -16.59
CA ASN A 619 -6.98 29.68 -17.03
C ASN A 619 -7.88 30.10 -15.85
N GLY A 620 -7.28 30.60 -14.77
CA GLY A 620 -8.02 31.01 -13.56
C GLY A 620 -8.42 29.88 -12.62
N THR A 621 -8.36 28.63 -13.05
CA THR A 621 -8.64 27.46 -12.21
C THR A 621 -7.40 27.07 -11.42
N GLN A 622 -7.55 26.86 -10.11
CA GLN A 622 -6.48 26.46 -9.21
C GLN A 622 -6.71 25.02 -8.76
N LYS A 623 -5.66 24.21 -8.79
CA LYS A 623 -5.73 22.77 -8.52
C LYS A 623 -4.62 22.34 -7.58
N VAL A 624 -4.94 21.42 -6.67
CA VAL A 624 -3.98 20.71 -5.82
C VAL A 624 -4.07 19.21 -6.09
N THR A 625 -2.92 18.53 -6.11
CA THR A 625 -2.87 17.08 -6.22
C THR A 625 -2.59 16.48 -4.85
N LEU A 626 -3.43 15.54 -4.42
CA LEU A 626 -3.32 14.82 -3.17
C LEU A 626 -2.91 13.37 -3.45
N SER A 627 -1.93 12.87 -2.72
CA SER A 627 -1.43 11.49 -2.89
C SER A 627 -1.05 10.88 -1.53
N GLY A 628 -1.02 9.57 -1.48
CA GLY A 628 -0.64 8.84 -0.28
C GLY A 628 -1.56 9.13 0.91
N ASP A 629 -0.97 9.34 2.06
CA ASP A 629 -1.59 9.66 3.34
C ASP A 629 -1.35 11.12 3.76
N ALA A 630 -1.02 11.99 2.79
CA ALA A 630 -0.68 13.38 3.04
C ALA A 630 -1.82 14.14 3.74
N GLU A 631 -1.48 14.91 4.75
CA GLU A 631 -2.39 15.87 5.39
C GLU A 631 -2.08 17.27 4.84
N VAL A 632 -3.00 17.82 4.04
CA VAL A 632 -2.81 19.08 3.34
C VAL A 632 -3.80 20.12 3.83
N THR A 633 -3.33 21.33 4.11
CA THR A 633 -4.15 22.49 4.42
C THR A 633 -4.03 23.51 3.30
N CYS A 634 -5.14 23.85 2.66
CA CYS A 634 -5.21 24.89 1.62
C CYS A 634 -5.94 26.11 2.12
N THR A 635 -5.35 27.28 1.96
CA THR A 635 -5.84 28.56 2.44
C THR A 635 -6.10 29.54 1.32
N VAL A 636 -7.22 30.23 1.36
CA VAL A 636 -7.55 31.41 0.54
C VAL A 636 -7.92 32.57 1.46
N VAL A 637 -7.40 33.76 1.16
CA VAL A 637 -7.67 34.97 1.94
C VAL A 637 -8.39 35.98 1.07
N ASN A 638 -9.50 36.50 1.58
CA ASN A 638 -10.18 37.65 0.97
C ASN A 638 -9.84 38.92 1.71
N THR A 639 -9.23 39.84 1.02
CA THR A 639 -8.82 41.14 1.58
C THR A 639 -9.80 42.22 1.12
N ALA A 640 -10.31 42.99 2.09
CA ALA A 640 -11.10 44.17 1.77
C ALA A 640 -10.27 45.15 0.93
N LYS A 641 -10.76 45.49 -0.24
CA LYS A 641 -10.12 46.45 -1.15
C LYS A 641 -10.13 47.83 -0.55
N PRO A 642 -9.08 48.64 -0.74
CA PRO A 642 -9.14 50.08 -0.45
C PRO A 642 -10.20 50.73 -1.35
N ALA A 643 -10.72 51.84 -0.90
CA ALA A 643 -11.68 52.64 -1.63
C ALA A 643 -11.05 53.94 -2.13
N SER A 644 -11.60 54.43 -3.22
CA SER A 644 -11.33 55.82 -3.68
C SER A 644 -12.60 56.64 -3.65
N LEU A 645 -12.47 57.89 -3.32
CA LEU A 645 -13.55 58.89 -3.35
C LEU A 645 -13.24 59.96 -4.39
N THR A 646 -14.18 60.19 -5.29
CA THR A 646 -14.08 61.25 -6.30
C THR A 646 -15.23 62.24 -6.15
N TRP A 647 -14.99 63.52 -6.51
CA TRP A 647 -16.02 64.53 -6.64
C TRP A 647 -15.54 65.59 -7.64
N GLN A 648 -16.53 66.37 -8.16
CA GLN A 648 -16.23 67.42 -9.10
C GLN A 648 -16.70 68.75 -8.50
N LYS A 649 -15.88 69.78 -8.55
CA LYS A 649 -16.23 71.15 -8.22
C LYS A 649 -16.69 71.91 -9.43
N VAL A 650 -17.95 72.37 -9.49
CA VAL A 650 -18.56 72.94 -10.68
C VAL A 650 -19.33 74.24 -10.37
N ASP A 651 -19.55 75.06 -11.42
CA ASP A 651 -20.37 76.26 -11.38
C ASP A 651 -21.88 75.90 -11.25
N GLU A 652 -22.60 76.53 -10.33
CA GLU A 652 -24.00 76.21 -10.09
C GLU A 652 -24.90 76.40 -11.32
N HIS A 653 -24.63 77.41 -12.11
CA HIS A 653 -25.42 77.70 -13.29
C HIS A 653 -24.89 77.08 -14.59
N ASN A 654 -23.65 76.53 -14.56
CA ASN A 654 -23.06 75.82 -15.63
C ASN A 654 -22.27 74.61 -15.15
N ARG A 655 -22.91 73.51 -14.92
CA ARG A 655 -22.30 72.32 -14.40
C ARG A 655 -21.24 71.64 -15.28
N SER A 656 -21.12 72.13 -16.51
CA SER A 656 -20.02 71.74 -17.40
C SER A 656 -18.74 72.54 -17.20
N LYS A 657 -18.79 73.53 -16.33
CA LYS A 657 -17.63 74.37 -15.99
C LYS A 657 -17.04 73.87 -14.65
N TYR A 658 -15.88 73.31 -14.77
CA TYR A 658 -15.10 72.88 -13.60
C TYR A 658 -14.38 74.00 -12.96
N LEU A 659 -14.22 73.98 -11.61
CA LEU A 659 -13.74 75.13 -10.81
C LEU A 659 -12.54 74.66 -10.00
N GLY A 660 -11.32 75.10 -10.45
CA GLY A 660 -10.08 74.77 -9.76
C GLY A 660 -9.81 75.52 -8.48
N GLY A 661 -8.94 75.03 -7.59
CA GLY A 661 -8.44 75.75 -6.40
C GLY A 661 -9.32 75.70 -5.17
N SER A 662 -10.25 74.77 -5.06
CA SER A 662 -11.02 74.49 -3.86
C SER A 662 -10.19 73.77 -2.82
N GLU A 663 -10.52 73.99 -1.51
CA GLU A 663 -9.91 73.20 -0.43
C GLU A 663 -11.04 72.55 0.42
N TRP A 664 -10.78 71.37 0.85
CA TRP A 664 -11.75 70.53 1.57
C TRP A 664 -11.17 69.93 2.83
N MET A 665 -12.01 69.69 3.81
CA MET A 665 -11.72 68.81 4.97
C MET A 665 -12.52 67.54 4.77
N LEU A 666 -11.77 66.38 4.71
CA LEU A 666 -12.33 65.06 4.69
C LEU A 666 -12.23 64.46 6.09
N GLN A 667 -13.33 63.95 6.64
CA GLN A 667 -13.38 63.27 7.93
C GLN A 667 -14.12 61.93 7.77
N GLY A 668 -13.53 60.85 8.28
CA GLY A 668 -14.12 59.54 8.21
C GLY A 668 -13.16 58.43 8.68
N PRO A 669 -13.48 57.17 8.49
CA PRO A 669 -12.65 56.01 8.96
C PRO A 669 -11.21 56.02 8.39
N GLY A 670 -11.02 56.43 7.16
CA GLY A 670 -9.68 56.53 6.52
C GLY A 670 -8.82 57.70 7.03
N THR A 671 -9.39 58.59 7.81
CA THR A 671 -8.67 59.70 8.42
C THR A 671 -8.51 59.52 9.93
N ASP A 672 -8.77 58.31 10.44
CA ASP A 672 -8.78 57.98 11.88
C ASP A 672 -9.74 58.84 12.71
N GLY A 673 -10.80 59.33 12.05
CA GLY A 673 -11.81 60.26 12.64
C GLY A 673 -11.38 61.72 12.71
N GLU A 674 -10.15 62.04 12.32
CA GLU A 674 -9.68 63.44 12.21
C GLU A 674 -10.14 64.11 10.90
N SER A 675 -10.21 65.40 10.91
CA SER A 675 -10.46 66.18 9.68
C SER A 675 -9.15 66.44 8.95
N VAL A 676 -8.98 65.86 7.77
CA VAL A 676 -7.79 65.97 7.00
C VAL A 676 -8.01 66.80 5.74
N LYS A 677 -7.04 67.65 5.41
CA LYS A 677 -7.16 68.56 4.30
C LYS A 677 -6.98 67.85 2.98
N VAL A 678 -7.77 68.20 1.97
CA VAL A 678 -7.61 67.88 0.54
C VAL A 678 -7.66 69.20 -0.25
N THR A 679 -6.67 69.41 -1.10
CA THR A 679 -6.60 70.57 -1.96
C THR A 679 -6.61 70.15 -3.42
N ASP A 680 -7.43 70.78 -4.25
CA ASP A 680 -7.47 70.58 -5.67
C ASP A 680 -6.04 70.65 -6.26
N ASN A 681 -5.57 69.58 -6.94
CA ASN A 681 -4.20 69.41 -7.40
C ASN A 681 -3.12 69.47 -6.30
N GLY A 682 -3.49 69.22 -5.05
CA GLY A 682 -2.58 69.29 -3.90
C GLY A 682 -1.85 67.99 -3.65
N ALA A 683 -0.56 68.08 -3.31
CA ALA A 683 0.25 66.92 -2.90
C ALA A 683 -0.01 66.59 -1.43
N ALA A 684 0.25 65.31 -1.04
CA ALA A 684 0.22 64.89 0.35
C ALA A 684 1.21 65.67 1.23
N SER A 685 0.82 65.98 2.45
CA SER A 685 1.69 66.62 3.43
C SER A 685 1.43 66.07 4.84
N GLY A 686 2.48 65.94 5.63
CA GLY A 686 2.38 65.44 7.00
C GLY A 686 2.08 66.52 8.04
N ASP A 687 2.41 67.83 7.81
CA ASP A 687 2.19 68.93 8.73
C ASP A 687 1.84 70.24 8.01
N PRO A 688 0.59 70.67 8.02
CA PRO A 688 -0.58 69.91 8.53
C PRO A 688 -0.90 68.69 7.66
N LYS A 689 -1.54 67.63 8.22
CA LYS A 689 -1.91 66.40 7.50
C LYS A 689 -2.83 66.79 6.32
N GLN A 690 -2.37 66.47 5.10
CA GLN A 690 -3.08 66.64 3.87
C GLN A 690 -2.99 65.39 3.02
N LEU A 691 -4.11 64.92 2.50
CA LEU A 691 -4.15 63.83 1.51
C LEU A 691 -3.88 64.41 0.14
N ALA A 692 -3.23 63.65 -0.71
CA ALA A 692 -3.02 63.99 -2.10
C ALA A 692 -4.34 63.97 -2.87
N ASP A 693 -4.49 64.87 -3.79
CA ASP A 693 -5.44 64.74 -4.87
C ASP A 693 -4.78 63.88 -5.97
N MET A 694 -5.33 62.70 -6.18
CA MET A 694 -4.83 61.70 -7.10
C MET A 694 -5.55 61.72 -8.46
N ASP A 695 -6.28 62.79 -8.75
CA ASP A 695 -6.97 62.90 -10.03
C ASP A 695 -5.98 62.92 -11.21
N THR A 696 -6.25 62.13 -12.23
CA THR A 696 -5.47 62.01 -13.44
C THR A 696 -6.24 62.47 -14.69
N THR A 697 -7.37 63.12 -14.53
CA THR A 697 -8.28 63.52 -15.61
C THR A 697 -7.61 64.53 -16.52
N SER A 698 -7.43 64.24 -17.79
CA SER A 698 -6.88 65.13 -18.80
C SER A 698 -7.92 66.16 -19.23
N GLY A 699 -7.66 67.41 -18.95
CA GLY A 699 -8.50 68.55 -19.34
C GLY A 699 -8.45 69.62 -18.22
N ASN A 700 -8.15 70.82 -18.50
CA ASN A 700 -7.87 71.89 -17.54
C ASN A 700 -6.84 71.57 -16.46
N ASN A 701 -5.91 70.66 -16.73
CA ASN A 701 -4.89 70.11 -15.76
C ASN A 701 -5.48 69.56 -14.49
N GLY A 702 -6.68 68.94 -14.52
CA GLY A 702 -7.34 68.33 -13.39
C GLY A 702 -8.12 69.33 -12.49
N GLU A 703 -8.08 70.61 -12.80
CA GLU A 703 -8.76 71.64 -12.01
C GLU A 703 -10.25 71.38 -11.84
N GLY A 704 -10.67 71.25 -10.58
CA GLY A 704 -12.05 70.97 -10.23
C GLY A 704 -12.47 69.52 -10.23
N TYR A 705 -11.56 68.59 -10.52
CA TYR A 705 -11.72 67.15 -10.27
C TYR A 705 -10.85 66.80 -9.05
N LEU A 706 -11.40 66.09 -8.14
CA LEU A 706 -10.68 65.62 -6.92
C LEU A 706 -10.86 64.12 -6.75
N ARG A 707 -9.78 63.42 -6.38
CA ARG A 707 -9.74 62.01 -6.06
C ARG A 707 -8.85 61.73 -4.85
N VAL A 708 -9.35 60.99 -3.89
CA VAL A 708 -8.58 60.52 -2.75
C VAL A 708 -8.64 59.01 -2.76
N ASP A 709 -7.46 58.35 -2.75
CA ASP A 709 -7.28 56.89 -2.80
C ASP A 709 -6.99 56.35 -1.37
N ASP A 710 -6.90 55.03 -1.26
CA ASP A 710 -6.54 54.28 -0.06
C ASP A 710 -7.43 54.52 1.15
N LEU A 711 -8.71 54.82 0.91
CA LEU A 711 -9.68 55.01 1.97
C LEU A 711 -10.24 53.71 2.54
N LYS A 712 -10.46 53.64 3.83
CA LYS A 712 -11.26 52.61 4.48
C LYS A 712 -12.75 52.81 4.17
N TRP A 713 -13.54 51.77 4.26
CA TRP A 713 -14.98 51.84 4.03
C TRP A 713 -15.68 52.55 5.19
N GLY A 714 -16.75 53.22 4.89
CA GLY A 714 -17.61 53.88 5.86
C GLY A 714 -18.18 55.20 5.42
N GLU A 715 -18.75 55.90 6.39
CA GLU A 715 -19.35 57.20 6.19
C GLU A 715 -18.29 58.31 6.28
N TYR A 716 -18.24 59.16 5.28
CA TYR A 716 -17.34 60.29 5.20
C TYR A 716 -18.12 61.60 5.14
N THR A 717 -17.50 62.61 5.66
CA THR A 717 -18.00 64.04 5.58
C THR A 717 -16.97 64.84 4.81
N LEU A 718 -17.39 65.44 3.71
CA LEU A 718 -16.65 66.46 2.96
C LEU A 718 -17.14 67.86 3.34
N THR A 719 -16.26 68.72 3.80
CA THR A 719 -16.58 70.13 4.12
C THR A 719 -15.70 71.02 3.27
N GLU A 720 -16.32 71.85 2.44
CA GLU A 720 -15.58 72.83 1.68
C GLU A 720 -15.11 73.94 2.61
N THR A 721 -13.79 74.18 2.69
CA THR A 721 -13.19 75.23 3.55
C THR A 721 -12.68 76.46 2.80
N LYS A 722 -12.51 76.25 1.50
CA LYS A 722 -12.15 77.36 0.59
C LYS A 722 -12.82 77.18 -0.77
N ALA A 723 -13.54 78.17 -1.18
CA ALA A 723 -14.16 78.14 -2.51
C ALA A 723 -13.15 78.51 -3.60
N PRO A 724 -13.41 78.01 -4.84
CA PRO A 724 -12.72 78.52 -6.00
C PRO A 724 -12.72 80.05 -6.14
N ALA A 725 -11.74 80.66 -6.86
CA ALA A 725 -11.66 82.08 -7.01
C ALA A 725 -12.93 82.65 -7.68
N ASN A 726 -13.50 83.70 -7.10
CA ASN A 726 -14.72 84.39 -7.60
C ASN A 726 -16.03 83.61 -7.33
N TYR A 727 -16.00 82.64 -6.38
CA TYR A 727 -17.20 81.96 -5.94
C TYR A 727 -17.44 82.13 -4.43
N HIS A 728 -18.69 82.05 -4.03
CA HIS A 728 -19.06 82.09 -2.63
C HIS A 728 -18.70 80.79 -1.95
N LEU A 729 -18.08 80.83 -0.75
CA LEU A 729 -17.93 79.66 0.11
C LEU A 729 -19.30 79.34 0.74
N PRO A 730 -19.87 78.16 0.52
CA PRO A 730 -21.10 77.75 1.20
C PRO A 730 -20.91 77.75 2.70
N THR A 731 -21.96 77.93 3.48
CA THR A 731 -21.96 77.97 4.94
C THR A 731 -22.97 76.95 5.50
N GLY A 732 -22.70 76.44 6.69
CA GLY A 732 -23.57 75.49 7.33
C GLY A 732 -23.69 74.14 6.56
N SER A 733 -24.89 73.61 6.51
CA SER A 733 -25.15 72.33 5.83
C SER A 733 -24.88 72.34 4.32
N ALA A 734 -24.83 73.51 3.69
CA ALA A 734 -24.51 73.61 2.25
C ALA A 734 -22.99 73.40 1.96
N ALA A 735 -22.13 73.60 2.96
CA ALA A 735 -20.68 73.35 2.87
C ALA A 735 -20.29 71.91 3.19
N THR A 736 -21.19 71.11 3.71
CA THR A 736 -20.90 69.79 4.21
C THR A 736 -21.70 68.73 3.44
N HIS A 737 -20.99 67.70 2.95
CA HIS A 737 -21.57 66.64 2.17
C HIS A 737 -21.23 65.28 2.82
N ALA A 738 -22.24 64.53 3.22
CA ALA A 738 -22.09 63.14 3.72
C ALA A 738 -21.99 62.23 2.52
N VAL A 739 -20.99 61.32 2.52
CA VAL A 739 -20.74 60.39 1.45
C VAL A 739 -20.50 59.02 2.05
N SER A 740 -21.29 58.04 1.63
CA SER A 740 -21.14 56.66 2.01
C SER A 740 -20.14 55.99 1.07
N VAL A 741 -18.94 55.71 1.53
CA VAL A 741 -17.86 55.09 0.77
C VAL A 741 -17.89 53.58 1.04
N LEU A 742 -18.81 52.89 0.37
CA LEU A 742 -19.06 51.43 0.52
C LEU A 742 -19.07 50.75 -0.86
N PRO A 743 -18.58 49.51 -0.95
CA PRO A 743 -18.64 48.76 -2.21
C PRO A 743 -20.08 48.43 -2.57
N ASP A 744 -20.36 48.41 -3.87
CA ASP A 744 -21.67 47.93 -4.34
C ASP A 744 -21.77 46.42 -4.16
N ALA A 745 -22.98 45.91 -3.98
CA ALA A 745 -23.26 44.49 -3.79
C ALA A 745 -22.87 43.60 -5.01
N LYS A 746 -22.61 44.22 -6.16
CA LYS A 746 -22.22 43.54 -7.38
C LYS A 746 -20.70 43.41 -7.49
N THR A 747 -20.26 42.26 -7.96
CA THR A 747 -18.88 41.90 -8.23
C THR A 747 -18.11 43.04 -8.92
N ASN A 748 -17.23 43.67 -8.19
CA ASN A 748 -16.24 44.56 -8.79
C ASN A 748 -14.95 43.76 -9.04
N THR A 749 -14.49 43.75 -10.27
CA THR A 749 -13.26 43.02 -10.67
C THR A 749 -12.01 43.87 -10.45
N ASP A 750 -12.15 45.15 -10.11
CA ASP A 750 -11.04 46.07 -9.94
C ASP A 750 -10.32 45.88 -8.60
N VAL A 751 -9.06 46.25 -8.52
CA VAL A 751 -8.23 46.15 -7.29
C VAL A 751 -8.76 47.06 -6.18
N GLU A 752 -9.37 48.17 -6.53
CA GLU A 752 -10.07 49.12 -5.66
C GLU A 752 -11.47 49.41 -6.20
N PHE A 753 -12.29 50.05 -5.43
CA PHE A 753 -13.56 50.58 -5.92
C PHE A 753 -13.61 52.10 -5.75
N VAL A 754 -14.21 52.79 -6.72
CA VAL A 754 -14.31 54.26 -6.73
C VAL A 754 -15.73 54.67 -6.41
N LYS A 755 -15.89 55.49 -5.37
CA LYS A 755 -17.16 56.14 -5.04
C LYS A 755 -17.16 57.56 -5.59
N ASP A 756 -18.14 57.91 -6.40
CA ASP A 756 -18.34 59.26 -6.90
C ASP A 756 -19.37 59.99 -6.04
N ALA A 757 -18.96 61.05 -5.37
CA ALA A 757 -19.86 61.97 -4.65
C ALA A 757 -20.55 62.94 -5.63
N GLY A 758 -20.21 62.91 -6.91
CA GLY A 758 -20.82 63.69 -7.91
C GLY A 758 -20.37 65.19 -7.94
N SER A 759 -21.15 65.99 -8.64
CA SER A 759 -20.83 67.44 -8.85
C SER A 759 -21.32 68.28 -7.67
N ILE A 760 -20.41 68.96 -7.01
CA ILE A 760 -20.66 69.89 -5.91
C ILE A 760 -20.54 71.31 -6.49
N THR A 761 -21.61 72.16 -6.30
CA THR A 761 -21.73 73.47 -6.91
C THR A 761 -21.30 74.58 -6.00
N ASN A 762 -20.80 75.67 -6.60
CA ASN A 762 -20.71 76.98 -5.92
C ASN A 762 -21.35 78.08 -6.80
N GLU A 763 -21.96 79.02 -6.07
CA GLU A 763 -22.53 80.19 -6.66
C GLU A 763 -21.46 81.23 -6.96
N ARG A 764 -21.52 81.80 -8.16
CA ARG A 764 -20.55 82.84 -8.59
C ARG A 764 -20.82 84.12 -7.82
N ILE A 765 -19.77 84.77 -7.34
CA ILE A 765 -19.85 86.14 -6.82
C ILE A 765 -20.27 87.10 -7.92
N THR A 766 -21.52 87.45 -7.89
CA THR A 766 -22.01 88.46 -8.81
C THR A 766 -21.83 89.86 -8.16
N VAL A 767 -20.88 90.62 -8.67
CA VAL A 767 -20.83 92.01 -8.32
C VAL A 767 -22.05 92.65 -8.99
N SER A 768 -23.04 92.96 -8.17
CA SER A 768 -24.15 93.78 -8.64
C SER A 768 -23.62 95.09 -9.16
N ALA A 769 -23.84 95.33 -10.45
CA ALA A 769 -23.56 96.60 -10.98
C ALA A 769 -24.35 97.65 -10.25
N LEU A 770 -23.69 98.52 -9.47
CA LEU A 770 -24.35 99.64 -8.82
C LEU A 770 -25.00 100.44 -9.97
N PRO A 771 -26.28 100.82 -9.80
CA PRO A 771 -26.91 101.67 -10.77
C PRO A 771 -26.16 103.02 -10.82
N LEU A 772 -25.65 103.42 -12.00
CA LEU A 772 -25.07 104.71 -12.28
C LEU A 772 -26.21 105.72 -12.29
N THR A 773 -26.62 106.22 -11.11
CA THR A 773 -27.52 107.36 -10.97
C THR A 773 -26.68 108.62 -10.67
N GLY A 774 -26.33 109.34 -11.65
CA GLY A 774 -25.72 110.66 -11.54
C GLY A 774 -24.59 110.82 -12.55
N GLY A 775 -24.92 111.62 -13.61
CA GLY A 775 -24.02 111.83 -14.71
C GLY A 775 -22.75 112.56 -14.28
N MET A 776 -21.70 111.90 -14.37
CA MET A 776 -20.36 112.49 -14.43
C MET A 776 -19.93 112.47 -15.91
N THR A 777 -19.42 113.56 -16.30
CA THR A 777 -18.91 113.73 -17.67
C THR A 777 -17.62 112.86 -17.87
N ASP A 778 -17.36 112.44 -19.09
CA ASP A 778 -16.19 111.63 -19.47
C ASP A 778 -14.86 112.06 -18.88
N ARG A 779 -14.72 113.37 -18.60
CA ARG A 779 -13.52 113.95 -17.97
C ARG A 779 -13.36 113.62 -16.50
N GLN A 780 -14.41 113.33 -15.78
CA GLN A 780 -14.36 113.00 -14.35
C GLN A 780 -14.04 111.50 -14.18
N TRP A 781 -14.47 110.65 -15.10
CA TRP A 781 -14.07 109.26 -15.11
C TRP A 781 -12.58 109.01 -15.34
N LEU A 782 -11.94 109.93 -16.18
CA LEU A 782 -10.52 109.86 -16.40
C LEU A 782 -9.70 110.24 -15.15
N PHE A 783 -10.19 111.16 -14.31
CA PHE A 783 -9.57 111.52 -13.04
C PHE A 783 -9.69 110.44 -11.96
N VAL A 784 -10.85 109.84 -11.83
CA VAL A 784 -11.07 108.77 -10.88
C VAL A 784 -10.31 107.53 -11.33
N GLY A 785 -10.34 107.13 -12.60
CA GLY A 785 -9.56 106.02 -13.09
C GLY A 785 -8.03 106.24 -12.97
N GLY A 786 -7.56 107.47 -13.16
CA GLY A 786 -6.14 107.82 -13.01
C GLY A 786 -5.64 107.79 -11.56
N VAL A 787 -6.48 108.16 -10.60
CA VAL A 787 -6.14 108.14 -9.18
C VAL A 787 -6.20 106.69 -8.62
N VAL A 788 -7.20 105.87 -9.00
CA VAL A 788 -7.33 104.45 -8.53
C VAL A 788 -6.24 103.61 -9.20
N GLY A 789 -5.95 103.82 -10.48
CA GLY A 789 -4.85 103.14 -11.14
C GLY A 789 -3.47 103.52 -10.62
N GLY A 790 -3.24 104.79 -10.28
CA GLY A 790 -2.02 105.22 -9.60
C GLY A 790 -1.77 104.73 -8.23
N LEU A 791 -2.82 104.57 -7.44
CA LEU A 791 -2.74 104.01 -6.10
C LEU A 791 -2.49 102.47 -6.15
N ALA A 792 -3.07 101.75 -7.13
CA ALA A 792 -2.81 100.34 -7.32
C ALA A 792 -1.35 100.06 -7.74
N VAL A 793 -0.78 100.89 -8.60
CA VAL A 793 0.64 100.78 -8.98
C VAL A 793 1.57 101.11 -7.80
N LEU A 794 1.24 102.05 -6.96
CA LEU A 794 2.02 102.42 -5.76
C LEU A 794 1.93 101.32 -4.70
N LEU A 795 0.78 100.61 -4.50
CA LEU A 795 0.65 99.50 -3.58
C LEU A 795 1.36 98.25 -4.07
N ILE A 796 1.35 97.98 -5.36
CA ILE A 796 2.12 96.88 -5.94
C ILE A 796 3.61 97.15 -5.88
N GLY A 797 4.04 98.38 -6.08
CA GLY A 797 5.44 98.83 -5.89
C GLY A 797 5.93 98.71 -4.47
N ALA A 798 5.08 99.09 -3.51
CA ALA A 798 5.44 98.98 -2.10
C ALA A 798 5.49 97.53 -1.62
N ALA A 799 4.64 96.65 -2.14
CA ALA A 799 4.69 95.23 -1.86
C ALA A 799 5.92 94.49 -2.45
N GLY A 800 6.33 94.96 -3.66
CA GLY A 800 7.56 94.49 -4.30
C GLY A 800 8.84 94.90 -3.55
N VAL A 801 8.90 96.04 -2.97
CA VAL A 801 10.06 96.55 -2.22
C VAL A 801 10.09 95.92 -0.78
N TRP A 802 8.96 95.55 -0.22
CA TRP A 802 8.91 94.90 1.08
C TRP A 802 9.29 93.40 1.02
N ASN A 803 8.90 92.74 -0.07
CA ASN A 803 9.35 91.35 -0.27
C ASN A 803 10.81 91.21 -0.71
N GLY A 804 11.41 92.26 -1.34
CA GLY A 804 12.81 92.36 -1.66
C GLY A 804 13.77 92.54 -0.45
N LYS A 805 13.25 93.04 0.69
CA LYS A 805 14.07 93.24 1.89
C LYS A 805 14.06 92.07 2.87
N LYS A 806 13.25 90.99 2.64
CA LYS A 806 13.26 89.81 3.47
C LYS A 806 14.17 88.71 2.94
N ARG A 807 14.92 88.90 1.88
CA ARG A 807 15.88 87.94 1.33
C ARG A 807 17.32 88.33 1.55
N LEU A 808 17.65 89.26 2.45
CA LEU A 808 19.00 89.56 2.85
C LEU A 808 19.07 89.89 4.35
N VAL A 809 18.88 88.75 5.11
CA VAL A 809 19.56 88.51 6.42
C VAL A 809 19.47 87.03 6.69
#